data_2a3848d9ebdbc526e2317796db332503
#
_entry.id   2a3848d9ebdbc526e2317796db332503
#
_cell.length_a   1.000
_cell.length_b   1.000
_cell.length_c   1.000
_cell.angle_alpha   90.00
_cell.angle_beta   90.00
_cell.angle_gamma   90.00
#
_symmetry.space_group_name_H-M   'P 1'
#
loop_
_entity.id
_entity.type
_entity.pdbx_description
1 polymer ?
#
loop_
_entity_poly.entity_id
_entity_poly.type
_entity_poly.pdbx_seq_one_letter_code
_entity_poly.pdbx_strand_id
1 'polypeptide(L)'
;MKSVTLIAALALMLAGSLAFGQTASIKGFVYESGSGQTVPMASVTLEGTKFGQATDVNGYFLLAKLPAGPFDLRVSFLGFSDYRTHLELAPDEVRSLIIVLEPSTIELKEATITAERQRLAGINPASVHRLTPVALNRIPGLSGQADLAEYLQVIPGIIFTGDRGGQFYVRGGEPVNNLVKLDGMTIVSPFHSVGFTSVFDTQTISSVDVSTAGFGAQYGGRLSSVIDVKTRAGNRKEFCADGSLNTFGYSLIAEGPLKKMTPENPGSVSFLLSNKGSWIRTTGPMLYPYLDSTGLPFRYDDYFAKVSFIGSKGDQVDIIGTRFSDVADYPGLMRSAWTSTAGGARLLVSPSGSRVLFESSAFVSDFRASLTQPDIKPRQTFYNSAEASFKVHYRGPLFSLLWGTEMNVIHTLHTFQGIKGILMEDEYFTTELLSYLETKITAGNFMIEPGFRIHYYADKSDLRGEPRLKVRYSVSDRINLNFAGGFYSQNLVSTTSTEDVVNLFQGYYIGPFWIQSDFKGDHIDNKIQLAGHAVLGASYLGPGSLKLTAELYVKDYYRMISYNRNKIYEDVLRVKDDNGGYGTRGYLTKYFIFEKGLAYGLDLMADWSGRYYTVYIAYSLGYVTRQDELITYVPHFDRRHNLNVVGGFRFGRSHAWSAKARWNLGSGFPFTQSVGLYEDLSLLANNFMMDPLMSGELGVWYAPINEGRLPWYHRLDLSLERTWKLSRKMELQAVFGLMNAYNRQNVFYMDRTTYDRIDQLPVLPTLGLSLKL
;
A
#
# COMPACT_ATOMS: atom_id res chain seq x y z
N MET A 1 -0.49 -21.16 -44.86
CA MET A 1 -1.65 -20.41 -45.38
C MET A 1 -2.60 -19.88 -44.27
N LYS A 2 -2.87 -20.59 -43.18
CA LYS A 2 -3.79 -20.12 -42.11
C LYS A 2 -3.27 -18.86 -41.31
N SER A 3 -1.97 -18.71 -41.20
CA SER A 3 -1.36 -17.54 -40.48
C SER A 3 -1.41 -16.24 -41.28
N VAL A 4 -1.35 -16.31 -42.61
CA VAL A 4 -1.41 -15.15 -43.50
C VAL A 4 -2.83 -14.57 -43.55
N THR A 5 -3.84 -15.45 -43.47
CA THR A 5 -5.26 -15.06 -43.47
C THR A 5 -5.64 -14.36 -42.16
N LEU A 6 -5.03 -14.75 -41.02
CA LEU A 6 -5.28 -14.08 -39.73
C LEU A 6 -4.66 -12.69 -39.68
N ILE A 7 -3.46 -12.53 -40.24
CA ILE A 7 -2.77 -11.22 -40.32
C ILE A 7 -3.50 -10.31 -41.32
N ALA A 8 -3.97 -10.82 -42.44
CA ALA A 8 -4.77 -10.08 -43.41
C ALA A 8 -6.14 -9.68 -42.85
N ALA A 9 -6.81 -10.54 -42.05
CA ALA A 9 -8.05 -10.19 -41.35
C ALA A 9 -7.83 -9.14 -40.28
N LEU A 10 -6.73 -9.20 -39.52
CA LEU A 10 -6.35 -8.19 -38.52
C LEU A 10 -6.00 -6.85 -39.21
N ALA A 11 -5.30 -6.88 -40.32
CA ALA A 11 -5.00 -5.70 -41.15
C ALA A 11 -6.24 -5.08 -41.78
N LEU A 12 -7.21 -5.89 -42.25
CA LEU A 12 -8.51 -5.40 -42.75
C LEU A 12 -9.39 -4.81 -41.65
N MET A 13 -9.36 -5.38 -40.42
CA MET A 13 -10.04 -4.78 -39.26
C MET A 13 -9.41 -3.44 -38.83
N LEU A 14 -8.09 -3.30 -38.98
CA LEU A 14 -7.38 -2.02 -38.77
C LEU A 14 -7.62 -1.00 -39.90
N ALA A 15 -7.81 -1.45 -41.14
CA ALA A 15 -8.07 -0.58 -42.29
C ALA A 15 -9.53 -0.08 -42.38
N GLY A 16 -10.48 -0.82 -41.81
CA GLY A 16 -11.91 -0.44 -41.73
C GLY A 16 -12.23 0.73 -40.84
N SER A 17 -11.24 1.25 -40.10
CA SER A 17 -11.42 2.35 -39.14
C SER A 17 -11.14 3.78 -39.67
N LEU A 18 -10.98 3.97 -40.97
CA LEU A 18 -10.61 5.26 -41.57
C LEU A 18 -11.77 6.16 -41.96
N ALA A 19 -13.01 5.83 -41.64
CA ALA A 19 -14.17 6.72 -41.84
C ALA A 19 -14.60 7.38 -40.53
N PHE A 20 -13.69 8.07 -39.82
CA PHE A 20 -14.04 8.86 -38.65
C PHE A 20 -14.34 10.28 -39.02
N GLY A 21 -15.53 10.76 -38.67
CA GLY A 21 -15.85 12.16 -38.61
C GLY A 21 -14.79 12.93 -37.82
N GLN A 22 -14.41 14.08 -38.25
CA GLN A 22 -13.42 14.96 -37.63
C GLN A 22 -13.80 15.21 -36.16
N THR A 23 -13.00 14.72 -35.20
CA THR A 23 -13.32 14.81 -33.79
C THR A 23 -12.30 15.64 -33.04
N ALA A 24 -12.75 16.70 -32.37
CA ALA A 24 -11.92 17.54 -31.51
C ALA A 24 -11.66 16.86 -30.13
N SER A 25 -10.73 17.42 -29.38
CA SER A 25 -10.43 17.02 -28.01
C SER A 25 -10.04 18.22 -27.15
N ILE A 26 -10.40 18.18 -25.86
CA ILE A 26 -9.98 19.17 -24.86
C ILE A 26 -9.13 18.43 -23.82
N LYS A 27 -7.91 18.89 -23.58
CA LYS A 27 -7.04 18.37 -22.53
C LYS A 27 -6.56 19.50 -21.61
N GLY A 28 -6.10 19.15 -20.43
CA GLY A 28 -5.52 20.18 -19.55
C GLY A 28 -5.24 19.68 -18.16
N PHE A 29 -4.87 20.65 -17.34
CA PHE A 29 -4.60 20.44 -15.92
C PHE A 29 -5.48 21.35 -15.08
N VAL A 30 -5.94 20.83 -13.94
CA VAL A 30 -6.75 21.55 -12.95
C VAL A 30 -5.90 21.81 -11.71
N TYR A 31 -5.83 23.08 -11.31
CA TYR A 31 -5.10 23.56 -10.14
C TYR A 31 -6.04 24.30 -9.19
N GLU A 32 -5.72 24.36 -7.91
CA GLU A 32 -6.41 25.25 -6.98
C GLU A 32 -5.76 26.63 -6.93
N SER A 33 -6.55 27.68 -6.71
CA SER A 33 -6.05 29.05 -6.71
C SER A 33 -5.27 29.40 -5.44
N GLY A 34 -5.54 28.73 -4.31
CA GLY A 34 -4.89 29.00 -3.03
C GLY A 34 -3.40 28.65 -3.03
N SER A 35 -3.09 27.39 -3.27
CA SER A 35 -1.71 26.86 -3.26
C SER A 35 -1.12 26.66 -4.64
N GLY A 36 -1.94 26.64 -5.71
CA GLY A 36 -1.55 26.25 -7.06
C GLY A 36 -1.30 24.75 -7.23
N GLN A 37 -1.70 23.94 -6.30
CA GLN A 37 -1.57 22.49 -6.37
C GLN A 37 -2.54 21.88 -7.38
N THR A 38 -2.21 20.71 -7.89
CA THR A 38 -3.12 19.94 -8.76
C THR A 38 -4.34 19.49 -7.98
N VAL A 39 -5.51 19.47 -8.64
CA VAL A 39 -6.76 19.00 -8.07
C VAL A 39 -7.11 17.64 -8.67
N PRO A 40 -6.77 16.53 -8.01
CA PRO A 40 -7.18 15.19 -8.42
C PRO A 40 -8.69 15.01 -8.28
N MET A 41 -9.29 14.19 -9.15
CA MET A 41 -10.71 13.85 -9.09
C MET A 41 -11.67 15.03 -9.29
N ALA A 42 -11.20 16.17 -9.84
CA ALA A 42 -12.10 17.24 -10.26
C ALA A 42 -12.97 16.76 -11.42
N SER A 43 -14.25 17.04 -11.36
CA SER A 43 -15.20 16.70 -12.43
C SER A 43 -15.09 17.72 -13.55
N VAL A 44 -14.70 17.27 -14.74
CA VAL A 44 -14.64 18.07 -15.96
C VAL A 44 -15.73 17.60 -16.89
N THR A 45 -16.71 18.43 -17.18
CA THR A 45 -17.91 18.08 -17.97
C THR A 45 -18.22 19.14 -19.03
N LEU A 46 -18.81 18.71 -20.14
CA LEU A 46 -19.42 19.61 -21.11
C LEU A 46 -20.93 19.68 -20.84
N GLU A 47 -21.41 20.87 -20.46
CA GLU A 47 -22.83 21.07 -20.09
C GLU A 47 -23.76 20.66 -21.23
N GLY A 48 -24.89 20.04 -20.88
CA GLY A 48 -25.87 19.56 -21.87
C GLY A 48 -25.46 18.30 -22.65
N THR A 49 -24.31 17.71 -22.35
CA THR A 49 -23.78 16.52 -23.06
C THR A 49 -23.49 15.36 -22.09
N LYS A 50 -23.16 14.19 -22.65
CA LYS A 50 -22.68 13.04 -21.88
C LYS A 50 -21.15 13.01 -21.71
N PHE A 51 -20.44 14.02 -22.24
CA PHE A 51 -18.99 14.08 -22.18
C PHE A 51 -18.53 14.61 -20.82
N GLY A 52 -17.76 13.82 -20.12
CA GLY A 52 -17.17 14.21 -18.84
C GLY A 52 -16.15 13.20 -18.36
N GLN A 53 -15.19 13.70 -17.59
CA GLN A 53 -14.13 12.91 -16.99
C GLN A 53 -13.66 13.53 -15.67
N ALA A 54 -13.22 12.71 -14.72
CA ALA A 54 -12.47 13.21 -13.58
C ALA A 54 -11.00 13.40 -13.93
N THR A 55 -10.35 14.40 -13.32
CA THR A 55 -8.91 14.55 -13.40
C THR A 55 -8.21 13.37 -12.73
N ASP A 56 -7.05 12.99 -13.27
CA ASP A 56 -6.18 11.98 -12.67
C ASP A 56 -5.41 12.54 -11.44
N VAL A 57 -4.51 11.74 -10.88
CA VAL A 57 -3.68 12.13 -9.73
C VAL A 57 -2.78 13.34 -9.98
N ASN A 58 -2.46 13.63 -11.23
CA ASN A 58 -1.67 14.80 -11.63
C ASN A 58 -2.55 16.03 -11.95
N GLY A 59 -3.87 15.93 -11.72
CA GLY A 59 -4.83 16.97 -12.13
C GLY A 59 -5.08 17.01 -13.64
N TYR A 60 -4.61 16.02 -14.41
CA TYR A 60 -4.74 15.96 -15.86
C TYR A 60 -6.09 15.39 -16.29
N PHE A 61 -6.70 15.97 -17.32
CA PHE A 61 -7.89 15.46 -17.99
C PHE A 61 -7.75 15.48 -19.50
N LEU A 62 -8.51 14.63 -20.18
CA LEU A 62 -8.67 14.66 -21.63
C LEU A 62 -10.09 14.23 -22.03
N LEU A 63 -10.89 15.15 -22.55
CA LEU A 63 -12.16 14.87 -23.22
C LEU A 63 -11.90 14.65 -24.70
N ALA A 64 -12.14 13.45 -25.20
CA ALA A 64 -11.95 13.08 -26.60
C ALA A 64 -13.30 12.75 -27.27
N LYS A 65 -13.32 12.60 -28.59
CA LYS A 65 -14.53 12.37 -29.43
C LYS A 65 -15.53 13.51 -29.38
N LEU A 66 -15.08 14.73 -29.22
CA LEU A 66 -15.98 15.87 -29.27
C LEU A 66 -16.28 16.21 -30.72
N PRO A 67 -17.54 16.43 -31.13
CA PRO A 67 -17.82 17.03 -32.41
C PRO A 67 -17.22 18.43 -32.44
N ALA A 68 -16.93 18.94 -33.63
CA ALA A 68 -16.58 20.35 -33.79
C ALA A 68 -17.79 21.24 -33.46
N GLY A 69 -17.57 22.41 -32.86
CA GLY A 69 -18.61 23.36 -32.50
C GLY A 69 -18.45 23.97 -31.10
N PRO A 70 -19.45 24.74 -30.64
CA PRO A 70 -19.44 25.41 -29.36
C PRO A 70 -19.78 24.45 -28.20
N PHE A 71 -19.08 24.60 -27.07
CA PHE A 71 -19.32 23.88 -25.85
C PHE A 71 -19.10 24.74 -24.60
N ASP A 72 -19.91 24.54 -23.60
CA ASP A 72 -19.73 25.11 -22.28
C ASP A 72 -19.03 24.07 -21.39
N LEU A 73 -17.76 24.31 -21.08
CA LEU A 73 -16.97 23.50 -20.18
C LEU A 73 -17.23 23.93 -18.74
N ARG A 74 -17.58 22.95 -17.91
CA ARG A 74 -17.70 23.12 -16.46
C ARG A 74 -16.72 22.23 -15.73
N VAL A 75 -15.98 22.80 -14.77
CA VAL A 75 -15.12 22.06 -13.88
C VAL A 75 -15.56 22.31 -12.45
N SER A 76 -15.79 21.24 -11.69
CA SER A 76 -16.29 21.30 -10.34
C SER A 76 -15.51 20.36 -9.42
N PHE A 77 -15.27 20.80 -8.18
CA PHE A 77 -14.70 20.01 -7.11
C PHE A 77 -15.19 20.47 -5.75
N LEU A 78 -15.24 19.57 -4.76
CA LEU A 78 -15.77 19.91 -3.43
C LEU A 78 -14.90 20.96 -2.74
N GLY A 79 -15.54 22.01 -2.22
CA GLY A 79 -14.86 23.11 -1.54
C GLY A 79 -14.39 24.21 -2.49
N PHE A 80 -14.71 24.08 -3.78
CA PHE A 80 -14.36 25.06 -4.81
C PHE A 80 -15.58 25.59 -5.54
N SER A 81 -15.48 26.79 -6.08
CA SER A 81 -16.46 27.37 -6.99
C SER A 81 -16.35 26.69 -8.36
N ASP A 82 -17.50 26.47 -9.02
CA ASP A 82 -17.52 25.94 -10.36
C ASP A 82 -16.78 26.88 -11.31
N TYR A 83 -15.83 26.36 -12.05
CA TYR A 83 -15.22 27.04 -13.19
C TYR A 83 -16.03 26.75 -14.44
N ARG A 84 -16.39 27.80 -15.21
CA ARG A 84 -17.11 27.68 -16.48
C ARG A 84 -16.41 28.51 -17.54
N THR A 85 -16.33 27.96 -18.76
CA THR A 85 -15.80 28.66 -19.93
C THR A 85 -16.46 28.16 -21.18
N HIS A 86 -16.74 29.09 -22.10
CA HIS A 86 -17.22 28.79 -23.43
C HIS A 86 -16.03 28.50 -24.36
N LEU A 87 -16.13 27.41 -25.14
CA LEU A 87 -15.10 26.96 -26.06
C LEU A 87 -15.71 26.68 -27.42
N GLU A 88 -15.06 27.16 -28.48
CA GLU A 88 -15.37 26.79 -29.84
C GLU A 88 -14.25 25.90 -30.36
N LEU A 89 -14.62 24.67 -30.78
CA LEU A 89 -13.66 23.65 -31.20
C LEU A 89 -13.71 23.50 -32.73
N ALA A 90 -12.54 23.67 -33.37
CA ALA A 90 -12.35 23.35 -34.78
C ALA A 90 -12.26 21.80 -34.98
N PRO A 91 -12.54 21.31 -36.20
CA PRO A 91 -12.30 19.92 -36.55
C PRO A 91 -10.85 19.51 -36.29
N ASP A 92 -10.68 18.31 -35.70
CA ASP A 92 -9.38 17.69 -35.30
C ASP A 92 -8.52 18.51 -34.32
N GLU A 93 -9.09 19.56 -33.72
CA GLU A 93 -8.40 20.39 -32.75
C GLU A 93 -8.15 19.64 -31.43
N VAL A 94 -6.94 19.76 -30.86
CA VAL A 94 -6.60 19.38 -29.52
C VAL A 94 -6.34 20.63 -28.68
N ARG A 95 -7.39 21.15 -28.03
CA ARG A 95 -7.34 22.34 -27.18
C ARG A 95 -6.70 22.00 -25.85
N SER A 96 -5.64 22.73 -25.47
CA SER A 96 -4.97 22.60 -24.17
C SER A 96 -5.41 23.71 -23.22
N LEU A 97 -5.83 23.36 -21.98
CA LEU A 97 -6.32 24.32 -20.99
C LEU A 97 -5.57 24.16 -19.67
N ILE A 98 -5.36 25.28 -18.99
CA ILE A 98 -4.98 25.33 -17.57
C ILE A 98 -6.15 25.96 -16.82
N ILE A 99 -6.71 25.20 -15.88
CA ILE A 99 -7.90 25.58 -15.13
C ILE A 99 -7.52 25.80 -13.69
N VAL A 100 -7.91 26.92 -13.11
CA VAL A 100 -7.64 27.26 -11.71
C VAL A 100 -8.99 27.38 -11.01
N LEU A 101 -9.21 26.54 -9.99
CA LEU A 101 -10.41 26.52 -9.18
C LEU A 101 -10.24 27.45 -7.97
N GLU A 102 -11.19 28.33 -7.74
CA GLU A 102 -11.24 29.21 -6.58
C GLU A 102 -11.90 28.50 -5.38
N PRO A 103 -11.32 28.53 -4.17
CA PRO A 103 -11.97 28.04 -2.98
C PRO A 103 -13.33 28.71 -2.78
N SER A 104 -14.36 27.94 -2.47
CA SER A 104 -15.70 28.45 -2.23
C SER A 104 -16.01 28.41 -0.74
N THR A 105 -16.42 29.55 -0.19
CA THR A 105 -17.02 29.63 1.15
C THR A 105 -18.53 29.36 1.13
N ILE A 106 -19.14 29.26 -0.08
CA ILE A 106 -20.55 29.01 -0.26
C ILE A 106 -20.80 27.51 -0.22
N GLU A 107 -21.59 27.06 0.73
CA GLU A 107 -22.09 25.69 0.80
C GLU A 107 -22.96 25.41 -0.43
N LEU A 108 -22.41 24.66 -1.40
CA LEU A 108 -23.10 24.28 -2.62
C LEU A 108 -24.34 23.43 -2.31
N LYS A 109 -25.43 23.69 -3.01
CA LYS A 109 -26.68 22.92 -2.89
C LYS A 109 -26.42 21.44 -3.14
N GLU A 110 -26.63 20.66 -2.12
CA GLU A 110 -26.22 19.26 -1.91
C GLU A 110 -26.66 18.28 -3.04
N ALA A 111 -27.79 18.53 -3.69
CA ALA A 111 -28.41 17.56 -4.59
C ALA A 111 -27.69 17.37 -5.95
N THR A 112 -27.14 18.42 -6.54
CA THR A 112 -26.52 18.34 -7.88
C THR A 112 -25.10 17.76 -7.84
N ILE A 113 -24.36 18.10 -6.78
CA ILE A 113 -23.00 17.61 -6.57
C ILE A 113 -23.00 16.12 -6.20
N THR A 114 -24.01 15.65 -5.49
CA THR A 114 -24.14 14.26 -5.05
C THR A 114 -24.29 13.29 -6.22
N ALA A 115 -25.14 13.62 -7.21
CA ALA A 115 -25.37 12.75 -8.37
C ALA A 115 -24.14 12.63 -9.28
N GLU A 116 -23.42 13.73 -9.50
CA GLU A 116 -22.22 13.76 -10.32
C GLU A 116 -21.02 13.11 -9.64
N ARG A 117 -20.88 13.30 -8.33
CA ARG A 117 -19.93 12.55 -7.48
C ARG A 117 -20.21 11.06 -7.46
N GLN A 118 -21.48 10.66 -7.35
CA GLN A 118 -21.89 9.27 -7.38
C GLN A 118 -21.53 8.62 -8.71
N ARG A 119 -21.74 9.32 -9.83
CA ARG A 119 -21.38 8.85 -11.16
C ARG A 119 -19.85 8.67 -11.30
N LEU A 120 -19.05 9.56 -10.74
CA LEU A 120 -17.59 9.50 -10.78
C LEU A 120 -17.00 8.53 -9.74
N ALA A 121 -17.60 8.43 -8.55
CA ALA A 121 -17.22 7.45 -7.54
C ALA A 121 -17.51 6.00 -7.98
N GLY A 122 -18.46 5.80 -8.91
CA GLY A 122 -18.67 4.53 -9.60
C GLY A 122 -17.53 4.09 -10.50
N ILE A 123 -16.48 4.90 -10.67
CA ILE A 123 -15.38 4.65 -11.62
C ILE A 123 -14.26 3.76 -11.02
N ASN A 124 -14.29 3.41 -9.73
CA ASN A 124 -13.26 2.54 -9.17
C ASN A 124 -13.46 1.09 -9.63
N PRO A 125 -12.39 0.44 -10.13
CA PRO A 125 -12.41 -1.01 -10.41
C PRO A 125 -12.67 -1.83 -9.14
N ALA A 126 -12.98 -3.12 -9.28
CA ALA A 126 -13.06 -4.04 -8.15
C ALA A 126 -11.77 -4.00 -7.33
N SER A 127 -11.90 -4.10 -6.01
CA SER A 127 -10.79 -4.17 -5.05
C SER A 127 -9.82 -2.98 -5.05
N VAL A 128 -10.21 -1.83 -5.59
CA VAL A 128 -9.42 -0.60 -5.55
C VAL A 128 -10.09 0.42 -4.64
N HIS A 129 -9.39 0.79 -3.56
CA HIS A 129 -9.79 1.83 -2.62
C HIS A 129 -8.93 3.07 -2.85
N ARG A 130 -9.53 4.15 -3.35
CA ARG A 130 -8.85 5.42 -3.53
C ARG A 130 -9.11 6.32 -2.33
N LEU A 131 -8.03 6.73 -1.67
CA LEU A 131 -8.05 7.56 -0.48
C LEU A 131 -7.55 8.95 -0.81
N THR A 132 -8.28 9.95 -0.36
CA THR A 132 -7.87 11.35 -0.40
C THR A 132 -7.51 11.83 1.01
N PRO A 133 -6.82 12.95 1.20
CA PRO A 133 -6.54 13.52 2.52
C PRO A 133 -7.82 13.70 3.37
N VAL A 134 -8.94 14.07 2.72
CA VAL A 134 -10.25 14.19 3.40
C VAL A 134 -10.74 12.85 3.92
N ALA A 135 -10.52 11.76 3.18
CA ALA A 135 -10.90 10.42 3.63
C ALA A 135 -10.00 9.96 4.80
N LEU A 136 -8.69 10.18 4.71
CA LEU A 136 -7.74 9.85 5.77
C LEU A 136 -8.09 10.53 7.10
N ASN A 137 -8.52 11.79 7.07
CA ASN A 137 -8.92 12.55 8.25
C ASN A 137 -10.28 12.16 8.86
N ARG A 138 -10.99 11.15 8.34
CA ARG A 138 -12.25 10.65 8.94
C ARG A 138 -12.05 9.74 10.14
N ILE A 139 -10.87 9.15 10.30
CA ILE A 139 -10.54 8.24 11.39
C ILE A 139 -10.09 9.02 12.61
N PRO A 140 -10.30 8.53 13.86
CA PRO A 140 -9.66 9.08 15.04
C PRO A 140 -8.14 9.10 14.87
N GLY A 141 -7.51 10.24 14.97
CA GLY A 141 -6.05 10.35 14.99
C GLY A 141 -5.52 9.98 16.37
N LEU A 142 -5.06 8.76 16.55
CA LEU A 142 -4.59 8.26 17.84
C LEU A 142 -3.29 8.94 18.30
N SER A 143 -2.46 9.31 17.36
CA SER A 143 -1.23 10.08 17.62
C SER A 143 -1.43 11.60 17.57
N GLY A 144 -2.68 12.09 17.59
CA GLY A 144 -3.00 13.51 17.43
C GLY A 144 -3.14 13.97 15.98
N GLN A 145 -2.81 13.10 15.03
CA GLN A 145 -3.04 13.27 13.59
C GLN A 145 -3.51 11.94 13.00
N ALA A 146 -4.29 11.99 11.93
CA ALA A 146 -4.64 10.80 11.18
C ALA A 146 -3.40 10.22 10.48
N ASP A 147 -3.23 8.90 10.52
CA ASP A 147 -2.11 8.21 9.89
C ASP A 147 -2.63 7.19 8.84
N LEU A 148 -1.84 6.96 7.79
CA LEU A 148 -2.18 5.99 6.75
C LEU A 148 -2.28 4.56 7.30
N ALA A 149 -1.42 4.17 8.26
CA ALA A 149 -1.48 2.85 8.89
C ALA A 149 -2.81 2.63 9.63
N GLU A 150 -3.33 3.66 10.31
CA GLU A 150 -4.64 3.59 10.99
C GLU A 150 -5.78 3.41 9.97
N TYR A 151 -5.70 4.12 8.82
CA TYR A 151 -6.74 4.00 7.80
C TYR A 151 -6.70 2.63 7.10
N LEU A 152 -5.53 2.09 6.79
CA LEU A 152 -5.40 0.78 6.17
C LEU A 152 -6.04 -0.33 7.02
N GLN A 153 -6.01 -0.21 8.33
CA GLN A 153 -6.64 -1.16 9.26
C GLN A 153 -8.17 -1.25 9.12
N VAL A 154 -8.83 -0.22 8.59
CA VAL A 154 -10.28 -0.22 8.40
C VAL A 154 -10.70 -0.63 6.98
N ILE A 155 -9.76 -0.80 6.04
CA ILE A 155 -10.05 -1.30 4.70
C ILE A 155 -10.37 -2.79 4.76
N PRO A 156 -11.48 -3.27 4.11
CA PRO A 156 -11.80 -4.68 4.08
C PRO A 156 -10.66 -5.52 3.48
N GLY A 157 -10.40 -6.70 4.06
CA GLY A 157 -9.37 -7.61 3.59
C GLY A 157 -7.94 -7.26 4.01
N ILE A 158 -7.73 -6.15 4.77
CA ILE A 158 -6.43 -5.81 5.37
C ILE A 158 -6.45 -6.16 6.85
N ILE A 159 -5.42 -6.86 7.32
CA ILE A 159 -5.27 -7.33 8.68
C ILE A 159 -3.93 -6.85 9.23
N PHE A 160 -3.95 -6.21 10.39
CA PHE A 160 -2.76 -5.90 11.18
C PHE A 160 -2.69 -6.84 12.39
N THR A 161 -1.49 -7.29 12.72
CA THR A 161 -1.31 -8.26 13.81
C THR A 161 -1.40 -7.64 15.20
N GLY A 162 -1.38 -6.31 15.32
CA GLY A 162 -1.60 -5.61 16.59
C GLY A 162 -0.90 -4.26 16.69
N ASP A 163 -0.86 -3.73 17.92
CA ASP A 163 -0.28 -2.42 18.22
C ASP A 163 1.25 -2.41 18.18
N ARG A 164 1.88 -3.59 18.11
CA ARG A 164 3.32 -3.80 18.04
C ARG A 164 3.64 -4.65 16.82
N GLY A 165 4.73 -4.35 16.12
CA GLY A 165 5.21 -5.15 14.99
C GLY A 165 4.97 -4.59 13.59
N GLY A 166 4.07 -3.62 13.40
CA GLY A 166 3.92 -2.86 12.15
C GLY A 166 3.68 -3.66 10.85
N GLN A 167 3.21 -4.90 10.93
CA GLN A 167 3.02 -5.77 9.76
C GLN A 167 1.57 -5.82 9.31
N PHE A 168 1.36 -5.84 8.00
CA PHE A 168 0.04 -5.95 7.41
C PHE A 168 -0.04 -7.08 6.38
N TYR A 169 -1.16 -7.77 6.42
CA TYR A 169 -1.50 -8.91 5.58
C TYR A 169 -2.74 -8.55 4.75
N VAL A 170 -2.74 -8.88 3.47
CA VAL A 170 -3.82 -8.49 2.57
C VAL A 170 -4.42 -9.71 1.91
N ARG A 171 -5.66 -10.07 2.28
CA ARG A 171 -6.38 -11.21 1.69
C ARG A 171 -5.48 -12.45 1.58
N GLY A 172 -4.85 -12.84 2.69
CA GLY A 172 -4.00 -14.03 2.76
C GLY A 172 -2.57 -13.88 2.23
N GLY A 173 -2.18 -12.70 1.77
CA GLY A 173 -0.78 -12.41 1.42
C GLY A 173 0.00 -11.81 2.57
N GLU A 174 1.27 -12.17 2.65
CA GLU A 174 2.23 -11.71 3.63
C GLU A 174 2.77 -10.32 3.31
N PRO A 175 3.43 -9.63 4.26
CA PRO A 175 4.00 -8.29 4.02
C PRO A 175 4.90 -8.20 2.78
N VAL A 176 5.75 -9.22 2.53
CA VAL A 176 6.63 -9.29 1.37
C VAL A 176 5.88 -9.40 0.04
N ASN A 177 4.63 -9.86 0.07
CA ASN A 177 3.79 -9.99 -1.12
C ASN A 177 3.06 -8.68 -1.50
N ASN A 178 3.21 -7.62 -0.73
CA ASN A 178 2.58 -6.33 -0.95
C ASN A 178 3.58 -5.35 -1.57
N LEU A 179 3.16 -4.64 -2.60
CA LEU A 179 3.94 -3.56 -3.21
C LEU A 179 3.52 -2.23 -2.61
N VAL A 180 4.46 -1.49 -2.05
CA VAL A 180 4.22 -0.11 -1.61
C VAL A 180 5.10 0.82 -2.42
N LYS A 181 4.48 1.80 -3.08
CA LYS A 181 5.19 2.82 -3.86
C LYS A 181 4.88 4.21 -3.31
N LEU A 182 5.90 5.07 -3.29
CA LEU A 182 5.81 6.50 -2.98
C LEU A 182 6.27 7.28 -4.21
N ASP A 183 5.36 7.97 -4.91
CA ASP A 183 5.62 8.68 -6.17
C ASP A 183 6.31 7.84 -7.26
N GLY A 184 6.23 6.51 -7.16
CA GLY A 184 6.87 5.56 -8.06
C GLY A 184 8.08 4.82 -7.48
N MET A 185 8.68 5.30 -6.37
CA MET A 185 9.73 4.59 -5.63
C MET A 185 9.17 3.42 -4.85
N THR A 186 9.85 2.29 -4.81
CA THR A 186 9.49 1.15 -3.95
C THR A 186 9.93 1.41 -2.52
N ILE A 187 8.99 1.33 -1.58
CA ILE A 187 9.23 1.43 -0.13
C ILE A 187 9.12 0.05 0.49
N VAL A 188 10.20 -0.45 1.06
CA VAL A 188 10.31 -1.83 1.58
C VAL A 188 9.58 -1.97 2.91
N SER A 189 9.80 -1.04 3.87
CA SER A 189 9.14 -1.02 5.17
C SER A 189 8.32 0.26 5.32
N PRO A 190 7.02 0.22 5.03
CA PRO A 190 6.15 1.41 5.04
C PRO A 190 5.58 1.75 6.41
N PHE A 191 5.80 0.90 7.44
CA PHE A 191 5.25 1.08 8.78
C PHE A 191 6.32 0.94 9.84
N HIS A 192 6.17 1.68 10.93
CA HIS A 192 7.04 1.60 12.09
C HIS A 192 6.72 0.38 12.96
N SER A 193 7.65 0.01 13.82
CA SER A 193 7.49 -1.07 14.81
C SER A 193 6.34 -0.82 15.78
N VAL A 194 5.98 0.46 16.00
CA VAL A 194 4.70 0.83 16.60
C VAL A 194 3.61 0.74 15.53
N GLY A 195 2.77 -0.28 15.58
CA GLY A 195 1.92 -0.75 14.47
C GLY A 195 0.81 0.20 13.99
N PHE A 196 0.66 1.40 14.55
CA PHE A 196 -0.34 2.38 14.14
C PHE A 196 0.26 3.62 13.46
N THR A 197 1.56 3.61 13.14
CA THR A 197 2.24 4.75 12.50
C THR A 197 2.95 4.31 11.24
N SER A 198 2.71 5.03 10.13
CA SER A 198 3.38 4.83 8.85
C SER A 198 4.58 5.78 8.70
N VAL A 199 5.48 5.50 7.76
CA VAL A 199 6.58 6.41 7.39
C VAL A 199 6.09 7.66 6.63
N PHE A 200 4.83 7.67 6.20
CA PHE A 200 4.26 8.75 5.41
C PHE A 200 3.65 9.82 6.32
N ASP A 201 4.01 11.08 6.09
CA ASP A 201 3.26 12.18 6.66
C ASP A 201 1.97 12.41 5.85
N THR A 202 0.82 12.23 6.50
CA THR A 202 -0.50 12.30 5.86
C THR A 202 -0.76 13.66 5.19
N GLN A 203 -0.18 14.73 5.71
CA GLN A 203 -0.32 16.07 5.14
C GLN A 203 0.48 16.27 3.83
N THR A 204 1.48 15.43 3.56
CA THR A 204 2.21 15.45 2.28
C THR A 204 1.51 14.66 1.18
N ILE A 205 0.52 13.84 1.54
CA ILE A 205 -0.18 12.95 0.62
C ILE A 205 -1.18 13.73 -0.24
N SER A 206 -1.19 13.46 -1.53
CA SER A 206 -2.24 13.89 -2.48
C SER A 206 -3.32 12.83 -2.65
N SER A 207 -2.92 11.57 -2.81
CA SER A 207 -3.83 10.42 -2.92
C SER A 207 -3.13 9.12 -2.59
N VAL A 208 -3.89 8.11 -2.18
CA VAL A 208 -3.41 6.73 -2.03
C VAL A 208 -4.37 5.80 -2.75
N ASP A 209 -3.85 4.99 -3.66
CA ASP A 209 -4.59 3.92 -4.32
C ASP A 209 -4.21 2.58 -3.68
N VAL A 210 -5.16 1.92 -3.04
CA VAL A 210 -4.98 0.61 -2.39
C VAL A 210 -5.71 -0.44 -3.21
N SER A 211 -4.97 -1.35 -3.83
CA SER A 211 -5.51 -2.49 -4.57
C SER A 211 -5.28 -3.76 -3.75
N THR A 212 -6.34 -4.32 -3.18
CA THR A 212 -6.26 -5.52 -2.33
C THR A 212 -6.19 -6.84 -3.11
N ALA A 213 -6.55 -6.83 -4.39
CA ALA A 213 -6.40 -7.92 -5.36
C ALA A 213 -6.65 -7.39 -6.79
N GLY A 214 -6.40 -8.18 -7.82
CA GLY A 214 -6.77 -7.85 -9.20
C GLY A 214 -6.14 -6.57 -9.75
N PHE A 215 -4.95 -6.18 -9.30
CA PHE A 215 -4.29 -4.95 -9.73
C PHE A 215 -3.83 -5.01 -11.19
N GLY A 216 -3.71 -3.84 -11.84
CA GLY A 216 -3.42 -3.69 -13.26
C GLY A 216 -2.01 -4.14 -13.66
N ALA A 217 -1.77 -4.29 -14.99
CA ALA A 217 -0.49 -4.77 -15.53
C ALA A 217 0.68 -3.80 -15.31
N GLN A 218 0.40 -2.54 -15.03
CA GLN A 218 1.43 -1.56 -14.63
C GLN A 218 2.14 -1.92 -13.31
N TYR A 219 1.56 -2.77 -12.47
CA TYR A 219 2.17 -3.20 -11.21
C TYR A 219 2.57 -4.68 -11.30
N GLY A 220 3.71 -5.05 -10.76
CA GLY A 220 4.19 -6.44 -10.75
C GLY A 220 5.27 -6.69 -9.72
N GLY A 221 5.85 -7.90 -9.74
CA GLY A 221 6.89 -8.31 -8.79
C GLY A 221 6.39 -8.55 -7.36
N ARG A 222 5.06 -8.61 -7.16
CA ARG A 222 4.41 -8.94 -5.89
C ARG A 222 3.14 -9.75 -6.13
N LEU A 223 2.78 -10.60 -5.15
CA LEU A 223 1.71 -11.59 -5.28
C LEU A 223 0.38 -11.17 -4.67
N SER A 224 0.30 -10.10 -3.86
CA SER A 224 -0.92 -9.89 -3.06
C SER A 224 -1.62 -8.57 -3.30
N SER A 225 -0.97 -7.44 -3.04
CA SER A 225 -1.59 -6.13 -3.09
C SER A 225 -0.65 -5.03 -3.56
N VAL A 226 -1.24 -3.87 -3.85
CA VAL A 226 -0.48 -2.65 -4.21
C VAL A 226 -1.03 -1.48 -3.41
N ILE A 227 -0.14 -0.70 -2.80
CA ILE A 227 -0.41 0.59 -2.18
C ILE A 227 0.44 1.62 -2.92
N ASP A 228 -0.18 2.49 -3.70
CA ASP A 228 0.50 3.54 -4.46
C ASP A 228 0.18 4.90 -3.82
N VAL A 229 1.15 5.46 -3.12
CA VAL A 229 1.08 6.75 -2.43
C VAL A 229 1.62 7.83 -3.36
N LYS A 230 0.83 8.87 -3.60
CA LYS A 230 1.24 10.06 -4.34
C LYS A 230 1.31 11.25 -3.40
N THR A 231 2.42 11.96 -3.45
CA THR A 231 2.59 13.18 -2.69
C THR A 231 2.19 14.40 -3.51
N ARG A 232 1.79 15.46 -2.82
CA ARG A 232 1.51 16.74 -3.45
C ARG A 232 2.81 17.47 -3.81
N ALA A 233 2.75 18.43 -4.70
CA ALA A 233 3.80 19.42 -4.89
C ALA A 233 3.77 20.41 -3.69
N GLY A 234 4.84 21.13 -3.44
CA GLY A 234 4.83 22.23 -2.46
C GLY A 234 3.95 23.40 -2.93
N ASN A 235 3.57 24.28 -2.01
CA ASN A 235 2.79 25.48 -2.32
C ASN A 235 3.52 26.33 -3.39
N ARG A 236 2.82 26.68 -4.46
CA ARG A 236 3.38 27.36 -5.63
C ARG A 236 3.25 28.89 -5.57
N LYS A 237 2.53 29.40 -4.57
CA LYS A 237 2.20 30.84 -4.43
C LYS A 237 2.82 31.50 -3.22
N GLU A 238 2.79 30.84 -2.07
CA GLU A 238 3.27 31.43 -0.83
C GLU A 238 3.95 30.37 0.05
N PHE A 239 4.78 30.82 0.96
CA PHE A 239 5.40 29.98 1.98
C PHE A 239 4.35 29.61 3.02
N CYS A 240 4.30 28.32 3.36
CA CYS A 240 3.47 27.75 4.41
C CYS A 240 4.31 26.85 5.31
N ALA A 241 3.93 26.76 6.56
CA ALA A 241 4.54 25.85 7.52
C ALA A 241 3.45 25.26 8.41
N ASP A 242 3.51 23.95 8.60
CA ASP A 242 2.64 23.21 9.51
C ASP A 242 3.49 22.53 10.56
N GLY A 243 3.16 22.71 11.82
CA GLY A 243 3.81 22.04 12.94
C GLY A 243 2.79 21.33 13.81
N SER A 244 3.06 20.08 14.15
CA SER A 244 2.26 19.35 15.12
C SER A 244 3.13 18.71 16.19
N LEU A 245 2.63 18.75 17.41
CA LEU A 245 3.23 18.13 18.59
C LEU A 245 2.18 17.25 19.23
N ASN A 246 2.56 16.04 19.63
CA ASN A 246 1.66 15.15 20.33
C ASN A 246 2.40 14.32 21.37
N THR A 247 1.68 13.53 22.15
CA THR A 247 2.26 12.70 23.22
C THR A 247 3.26 11.66 22.71
N PHE A 248 3.21 11.26 21.44
CA PHE A 248 4.09 10.25 20.86
C PHE A 248 5.27 10.84 20.09
N GLY A 249 5.10 12.05 19.51
CA GLY A 249 6.09 12.63 18.63
C GLY A 249 5.69 13.99 18.06
N TYR A 250 6.30 14.32 16.94
CA TYR A 250 6.09 15.57 16.24
C TYR A 250 6.08 15.36 14.73
N SER A 251 5.51 16.31 14.03
CA SER A 251 5.62 16.46 12.57
C SER A 251 5.79 17.95 12.23
N LEU A 252 6.73 18.24 11.34
CA LEU A 252 7.03 19.57 10.84
C LEU A 252 7.02 19.53 9.32
N ILE A 253 6.27 20.43 8.71
CA ILE A 253 6.21 20.59 7.26
C ILE A 253 6.55 22.03 6.93
N ALA A 254 7.38 22.21 5.91
CA ALA A 254 7.68 23.50 5.32
C ALA A 254 7.57 23.40 3.80
N GLU A 255 6.86 24.32 3.20
CA GLU A 255 6.65 24.34 1.75
C GLU A 255 6.56 25.77 1.23
N GLY A 256 6.87 25.93 -0.05
CA GLY A 256 6.75 27.23 -0.68
C GLY A 256 7.34 27.27 -2.08
N PRO A 257 7.14 28.42 -2.77
CA PRO A 257 7.71 28.62 -4.09
C PRO A 257 9.17 29.07 -4.03
N LEU A 258 10.03 28.42 -4.80
CA LEU A 258 11.32 28.96 -5.23
C LEU A 258 11.13 29.91 -6.41
N LYS A 259 10.14 29.59 -7.28
CA LYS A 259 9.63 30.47 -8.33
C LYS A 259 8.11 30.44 -8.29
N LYS A 260 7.51 31.61 -8.03
CA LYS A 260 6.05 31.73 -7.86
C LYS A 260 5.29 31.48 -9.16
N MET A 261 4.14 30.83 -9.03
CA MET A 261 3.10 30.79 -10.07
C MET A 261 2.39 32.15 -10.12
N THR A 262 2.21 32.69 -11.32
CA THR A 262 1.38 33.88 -11.56
C THR A 262 0.29 33.57 -12.57
N PRO A 263 -0.78 34.39 -12.65
CA PRO A 263 -1.83 34.22 -13.67
C PRO A 263 -1.30 34.27 -15.09
N GLU A 264 -0.28 35.11 -15.34
CA GLU A 264 0.34 35.28 -16.66
C GLU A 264 1.34 34.17 -16.99
N ASN A 265 1.96 33.58 -15.97
CA ASN A 265 2.91 32.48 -16.14
C ASN A 265 2.65 31.38 -15.08
N PRO A 266 1.90 30.33 -15.46
CA PRO A 266 1.63 29.18 -14.57
C PRO A 266 2.87 28.32 -14.28
N GLY A 267 4.00 28.56 -14.95
CA GLY A 267 5.27 27.90 -14.66
C GLY A 267 5.82 28.30 -13.29
N SER A 268 6.22 27.31 -12.49
CA SER A 268 6.66 27.51 -11.12
C SER A 268 7.68 26.45 -10.67
N VAL A 269 8.41 26.79 -9.62
CA VAL A 269 9.25 25.83 -8.87
C VAL A 269 8.85 25.90 -7.42
N SER A 270 8.51 24.77 -6.80
CA SER A 270 8.13 24.69 -5.39
C SER A 270 8.90 23.59 -4.67
N PHE A 271 9.01 23.72 -3.35
CA PHE A 271 9.58 22.71 -2.49
C PHE A 271 8.55 22.27 -1.44
N LEU A 272 8.70 21.04 -0.96
CA LEU A 272 7.97 20.42 0.13
C LEU A 272 8.94 19.62 0.97
N LEU A 273 9.07 19.98 2.24
CA LEU A 273 9.91 19.31 3.23
C LEU A 273 9.01 18.80 4.35
N SER A 274 9.25 17.59 4.81
CA SER A 274 8.59 17.04 6.00
C SER A 274 9.61 16.32 6.86
N ASN A 275 9.48 16.53 8.18
CA ASN A 275 10.19 15.77 9.20
C ASN A 275 9.19 15.32 10.27
N LYS A 276 9.15 14.01 10.51
CA LYS A 276 8.28 13.38 11.50
C LYS A 276 9.13 12.50 12.41
N GLY A 277 8.98 12.65 13.71
CA GLY A 277 9.80 11.92 14.68
C GLY A 277 9.03 11.52 15.93
N SER A 278 9.55 10.52 16.64
CA SER A 278 8.97 10.01 17.87
C SER A 278 9.83 10.34 19.08
N TRP A 279 9.20 10.76 20.16
CA TRP A 279 9.82 10.90 21.50
C TRP A 279 9.15 10.03 22.57
N ILE A 280 8.35 9.02 22.14
CA ILE A 280 7.56 8.16 23.03
C ILE A 280 8.43 7.41 24.07
N ARG A 281 9.70 7.15 23.74
CA ARG A 281 10.68 6.58 24.69
C ARG A 281 10.93 7.50 25.88
N THR A 282 10.84 8.82 25.68
CA THR A 282 11.03 9.84 26.74
C THR A 282 9.70 10.17 27.42
N THR A 283 8.63 10.37 26.64
CA THR A 283 7.32 10.75 27.18
C THR A 283 6.56 9.57 27.78
N GLY A 284 6.84 8.34 27.31
CA GLY A 284 6.21 7.12 27.80
C GLY A 284 6.30 6.93 29.30
N PRO A 285 7.49 6.91 29.93
CA PRO A 285 7.61 6.78 31.37
C PRO A 285 6.94 7.90 32.16
N MET A 286 6.89 9.12 31.59
CA MET A 286 6.28 10.29 32.24
C MET A 286 4.75 10.24 32.20
N LEU A 287 4.17 9.88 31.05
CA LEU A 287 2.73 9.95 30.79
C LEU A 287 2.02 8.61 31.01
N TYR A 288 2.74 7.52 30.86
CA TYR A 288 2.20 6.16 30.89
C TYR A 288 3.02 5.22 31.80
N PRO A 289 3.29 5.61 33.07
CA PRO A 289 4.12 4.78 33.97
C PRO A 289 3.52 3.40 34.27
N TYR A 290 2.26 3.19 33.96
CA TYR A 290 1.56 1.93 34.12
C TYR A 290 1.79 0.92 32.97
N LEU A 291 2.43 1.35 31.86
CA LEU A 291 2.75 0.45 30.74
C LEU A 291 4.01 -0.37 31.01
N ASP A 292 5.07 0.34 31.31
CA ASP A 292 6.39 -0.18 31.63
C ASP A 292 7.21 0.95 32.26
N SER A 293 7.93 0.64 33.33
CA SER A 293 8.78 1.62 34.01
C SER A 293 9.94 2.13 33.14
N THR A 294 10.32 1.35 32.10
CA THR A 294 11.36 1.70 31.10
C THR A 294 10.81 2.45 29.90
N GLY A 295 9.48 2.58 29.78
CA GLY A 295 8.78 3.22 28.67
C GLY A 295 8.57 2.31 27.44
N LEU A 296 7.91 2.85 26.43
CA LEU A 296 7.70 2.11 25.19
C LEU A 296 9.02 2.08 24.37
N PRO A 297 9.44 0.92 23.88
CA PRO A 297 10.77 0.68 23.30
C PRO A 297 10.97 1.27 21.91
N PHE A 298 10.05 2.08 21.41
CA PHE A 298 10.00 2.52 20.02
C PHE A 298 10.57 3.92 19.82
N ARG A 299 11.31 4.11 18.72
CA ARG A 299 11.77 5.40 18.22
C ARG A 299 11.81 5.38 16.71
N TYR A 300 11.32 6.44 16.06
CA TYR A 300 11.45 6.64 14.63
C TYR A 300 11.77 8.10 14.29
N ASP A 301 12.42 8.29 13.13
CA ASP A 301 12.71 9.59 12.53
C ASP A 301 12.56 9.47 11.00
N ASP A 302 11.72 10.30 10.41
CA ASP A 302 11.37 10.30 9.00
C ASP A 302 11.64 11.66 8.37
N TYR A 303 12.30 11.66 7.24
CA TYR A 303 12.59 12.84 6.44
C TYR A 303 12.07 12.63 5.02
N PHE A 304 11.38 13.61 4.51
CA PHE A 304 10.91 13.67 3.14
C PHE A 304 11.22 15.04 2.54
N ALA A 305 11.74 15.05 1.31
CA ALA A 305 11.99 16.26 0.55
C ALA A 305 11.57 16.09 -0.91
N LYS A 306 10.86 17.07 -1.45
CA LYS A 306 10.45 17.11 -2.85
C LYS A 306 10.63 18.51 -3.42
N VAL A 307 11.19 18.60 -4.62
CA VAL A 307 11.23 19.82 -5.42
C VAL A 307 10.50 19.54 -6.72
N SER A 308 9.49 20.35 -7.02
CA SER A 308 8.64 20.22 -8.19
C SER A 308 8.83 21.41 -9.14
N PHE A 309 9.25 21.11 -10.35
CA PHE A 309 9.32 22.07 -11.47
C PHE A 309 8.10 21.84 -12.35
N ILE A 310 7.24 22.82 -12.48
CA ILE A 310 6.03 22.71 -13.30
C ILE A 310 6.11 23.79 -14.38
N GLY A 311 6.14 23.36 -15.65
CA GLY A 311 6.17 24.21 -16.81
C GLY A 311 4.84 24.91 -17.08
N SER A 312 4.85 25.96 -17.90
CA SER A 312 3.66 26.72 -18.29
C SER A 312 2.63 25.89 -19.08
N LYS A 313 3.02 24.75 -19.64
CA LYS A 313 2.13 23.81 -20.36
C LYS A 313 1.71 22.60 -19.55
N GLY A 314 2.11 22.53 -18.27
CA GLY A 314 1.80 21.42 -17.37
C GLY A 314 2.82 20.29 -17.38
N ASP A 315 3.94 20.41 -18.11
CA ASP A 315 5.06 19.49 -17.97
C ASP A 315 5.63 19.59 -16.54
N GLN A 316 6.01 18.46 -15.95
CA GLN A 316 6.44 18.42 -14.55
C GLN A 316 7.70 17.58 -14.39
N VAL A 317 8.63 18.08 -13.58
CA VAL A 317 9.78 17.33 -13.07
C VAL A 317 9.74 17.38 -11.56
N ASP A 318 9.73 16.22 -10.93
CA ASP A 318 9.84 16.07 -9.48
C ASP A 318 11.19 15.44 -9.12
N ILE A 319 11.92 16.05 -8.20
CA ILE A 319 13.10 15.48 -7.56
C ILE A 319 12.71 15.15 -6.13
N ILE A 320 12.90 13.91 -5.71
CA ILE A 320 12.37 13.37 -4.45
C ILE A 320 13.49 12.66 -3.69
N GLY A 321 13.55 12.87 -2.39
CA GLY A 321 14.44 12.18 -1.47
C GLY A 321 13.73 11.84 -0.16
N THR A 322 14.01 10.66 0.39
CA THR A 322 13.43 10.17 1.65
C THR A 322 14.49 9.48 2.49
N ARG A 323 14.36 9.59 3.80
CA ARG A 323 15.09 8.77 4.78
C ARG A 323 14.15 8.46 5.92
N PHE A 324 13.87 7.18 6.12
CA PHE A 324 13.03 6.66 7.20
C PHE A 324 13.86 5.77 8.10
N SER A 325 13.65 5.82 9.39
CA SER A 325 14.36 4.99 10.36
C SER A 325 13.46 4.61 11.53
N ASP A 326 13.67 3.40 12.04
CA ASP A 326 12.91 2.85 13.16
C ASP A 326 13.83 2.04 14.07
N VAL A 327 13.59 2.11 15.36
CA VAL A 327 14.27 1.32 16.37
C VAL A 327 13.26 0.84 17.40
N ALA A 328 13.23 -0.47 17.63
CA ALA A 328 12.56 -1.10 18.75
C ALA A 328 13.63 -1.73 19.66
N ASP A 329 13.80 -1.17 20.86
CA ASP A 329 14.88 -1.49 21.78
C ASP A 329 14.31 -2.04 23.11
N TYR A 330 14.36 -3.34 23.27
CA TYR A 330 13.95 -4.07 24.47
C TYR A 330 15.20 -4.40 25.30
N PRO A 331 15.52 -3.63 26.35
CA PRO A 331 16.77 -3.77 27.11
C PRO A 331 16.97 -5.18 27.65
N GLY A 332 18.16 -5.76 27.42
CA GLY A 332 18.50 -7.12 27.85
C GLY A 332 17.87 -8.27 27.04
N LEU A 333 16.96 -7.97 26.11
CA LEU A 333 16.27 -8.98 25.29
C LEU A 333 16.68 -8.90 23.82
N MET A 334 16.37 -7.78 23.17
CA MET A 334 16.67 -7.60 21.74
C MET A 334 16.58 -6.14 21.30
N ARG A 335 17.29 -5.82 20.24
CA ARG A 335 17.17 -4.55 19.53
C ARG A 335 16.94 -4.78 18.05
N SER A 336 15.79 -4.37 17.55
CA SER A 336 15.49 -4.32 16.11
C SER A 336 15.63 -2.89 15.61
N ALA A 337 16.37 -2.70 14.51
CA ALA A 337 16.53 -1.40 13.90
C ALA A 337 16.52 -1.53 12.38
N TRP A 338 15.88 -0.57 11.70
CA TRP A 338 15.97 -0.48 10.25
C TRP A 338 16.05 0.98 9.78
N THR A 339 16.64 1.15 8.58
CA THR A 339 16.73 2.43 7.88
C THR A 339 16.42 2.19 6.40
N SER A 340 15.61 3.05 5.82
CA SER A 340 15.30 3.08 4.39
C SER A 340 15.62 4.46 3.84
N THR A 341 16.49 4.54 2.84
CA THR A 341 16.84 5.80 2.15
C THR A 341 16.55 5.62 0.67
N ALA A 342 15.79 6.52 0.09
CA ALA A 342 15.48 6.46 -1.33
C ALA A 342 15.49 7.85 -1.96
N GLY A 343 15.77 7.93 -3.27
CA GLY A 343 15.72 9.19 -3.98
C GLY A 343 15.79 9.02 -5.49
N GLY A 344 15.41 10.05 -6.20
CA GLY A 344 15.43 10.06 -7.65
C GLY A 344 14.56 11.16 -8.26
N ALA A 345 14.19 10.96 -9.52
CA ALA A 345 13.44 11.94 -10.28
C ALA A 345 12.31 11.30 -11.10
N ARG A 346 11.25 12.06 -11.30
CA ARG A 346 10.12 11.75 -12.16
C ARG A 346 9.88 12.89 -13.14
N LEU A 347 9.65 12.55 -14.39
CA LEU A 347 9.33 13.48 -15.48
C LEU A 347 7.96 13.16 -16.03
N LEU A 348 7.12 14.16 -16.20
CA LEU A 348 5.81 14.09 -16.84
C LEU A 348 5.76 15.11 -17.97
N VAL A 349 5.50 14.67 -19.22
CA VAL A 349 5.47 15.53 -20.39
C VAL A 349 4.17 15.34 -21.17
N SER A 350 3.47 16.45 -21.43
CA SER A 350 2.24 16.48 -22.22
C SER A 350 2.40 17.32 -23.49
N PRO A 351 2.91 16.75 -24.62
CA PRO A 351 3.17 17.51 -25.82
C PRO A 351 1.92 18.25 -26.32
N SER A 352 2.09 19.51 -26.75
CA SER A 352 1.00 20.33 -27.29
C SER A 352 0.39 19.64 -28.51
N GLY A 353 -0.94 19.70 -28.68
CA GLY A 353 -1.63 19.10 -29.82
C GLY A 353 -1.65 17.55 -29.83
N SER A 354 -1.11 16.86 -28.81
CA SER A 354 -1.07 15.40 -28.74
C SER A 354 -2.04 14.89 -27.69
N ARG A 355 -2.56 13.67 -27.91
CA ARG A 355 -3.36 12.91 -26.91
C ARG A 355 -2.50 11.99 -26.05
N VAL A 356 -1.19 12.13 -26.13
CA VAL A 356 -0.21 11.32 -25.40
C VAL A 356 0.31 12.08 -24.19
N LEU A 357 0.51 11.37 -23.10
CA LEU A 357 1.22 11.81 -21.90
C LEU A 357 2.38 10.84 -21.68
N PHE A 358 3.58 11.36 -21.55
CA PHE A 358 4.78 10.56 -21.23
C PHE A 358 5.12 10.71 -19.76
N GLU A 359 5.42 9.59 -19.11
CA GLU A 359 5.95 9.57 -17.75
C GLU A 359 7.24 8.75 -17.74
N SER A 360 8.30 9.30 -17.18
CA SER A 360 9.57 8.62 -16.96
C SER A 360 10.02 8.82 -15.53
N SER A 361 10.63 7.80 -14.94
CA SER A 361 11.20 7.93 -13.59
C SER A 361 12.46 7.10 -13.43
N ALA A 362 13.36 7.57 -12.56
CA ALA A 362 14.53 6.86 -12.15
C ALA A 362 14.74 7.06 -10.64
N PHE A 363 14.82 5.96 -9.88
CA PHE A 363 14.96 5.97 -8.43
C PHE A 363 15.99 4.95 -7.97
N VAL A 364 16.64 5.27 -6.86
CA VAL A 364 17.49 4.35 -6.11
C VAL A 364 16.99 4.25 -4.68
N SER A 365 17.05 3.06 -4.10
CA SER A 365 16.70 2.84 -2.70
C SER A 365 17.67 1.89 -2.02
N ASP A 366 17.95 2.16 -0.74
CA ASP A 366 18.77 1.37 0.17
C ASP A 366 17.96 1.10 1.43
N PHE A 367 17.73 -0.17 1.72
CA PHE A 367 17.08 -0.61 2.95
C PHE A 367 18.01 -1.51 3.72
N ARG A 368 18.17 -1.24 5.02
CA ARG A 368 19.00 -2.00 5.94
C ARG A 368 18.20 -2.29 7.19
N ALA A 369 18.20 -3.55 7.62
CA ALA A 369 17.61 -3.95 8.88
C ALA A 369 18.57 -4.83 9.68
N SER A 370 18.53 -4.72 10.99
CA SER A 370 19.30 -5.52 11.91
C SER A 370 18.47 -5.94 13.14
N LEU A 371 18.67 -7.16 13.60
CA LEU A 371 18.18 -7.68 14.86
C LEU A 371 19.37 -8.13 15.70
N THR A 372 19.60 -7.47 16.82
CA THR A 372 20.66 -7.77 17.78
C THR A 372 20.03 -8.42 19.01
N GLN A 373 20.58 -9.55 19.43
CA GLN A 373 20.22 -10.26 20.66
C GLN A 373 21.50 -10.49 21.48
N PRO A 374 21.43 -10.64 22.82
CA PRO A 374 22.57 -11.00 23.63
C PRO A 374 23.21 -12.31 23.12
N ASP A 375 24.54 -12.38 23.17
CA ASP A 375 25.36 -13.57 22.89
C ASP A 375 25.25 -14.21 21.49
N ILE A 376 24.51 -13.57 20.56
CA ILE A 376 24.36 -14.02 19.17
C ILE A 376 24.76 -12.88 18.23
N LYS A 377 25.48 -13.23 17.14
CA LYS A 377 25.77 -12.23 16.10
C LYS A 377 24.50 -11.65 15.51
N PRO A 378 24.43 -10.34 15.26
CA PRO A 378 23.24 -9.71 14.71
C PRO A 378 22.79 -10.34 13.39
N ARG A 379 21.49 -10.59 13.26
CA ARG A 379 20.89 -10.83 11.94
C ARG A 379 20.85 -9.51 11.19
N GLN A 380 21.23 -9.53 9.92
CA GLN A 380 21.23 -8.33 9.09
C GLN A 380 20.64 -8.63 7.71
N THR A 381 19.97 -7.68 7.15
CA THR A 381 19.52 -7.72 5.77
C THR A 381 19.75 -6.37 5.10
N PHE A 382 20.20 -6.41 3.87
CA PHE A 382 20.34 -5.28 2.97
C PHE A 382 19.49 -5.56 1.73
N TYR A 383 18.76 -4.57 1.30
CA TYR A 383 18.01 -4.59 0.06
C TYR A 383 18.24 -3.27 -0.66
N ASN A 384 19.02 -3.30 -1.74
CA ASN A 384 19.30 -2.14 -2.56
C ASN A 384 18.62 -2.32 -3.91
N SER A 385 17.99 -1.28 -4.43
CA SER A 385 17.40 -1.32 -5.76
C SER A 385 17.67 -0.04 -6.54
N ALA A 386 17.80 -0.20 -7.87
CA ALA A 386 17.76 0.87 -8.83
C ALA A 386 16.63 0.58 -9.81
N GLU A 387 15.67 1.49 -9.90
CA GLU A 387 14.46 1.35 -10.69
C GLU A 387 14.43 2.44 -11.77
N ALA A 388 14.20 2.07 -13.02
CA ALA A 388 13.95 3.00 -14.12
C ALA A 388 12.66 2.61 -14.83
N SER A 389 11.81 3.57 -15.14
CA SER A 389 10.55 3.32 -15.85
C SER A 389 10.26 4.36 -16.92
N PHE A 390 9.60 3.91 -17.99
CA PHE A 390 9.06 4.76 -19.02
C PHE A 390 7.63 4.32 -19.36
N LYS A 391 6.69 5.26 -19.40
CA LYS A 391 5.26 5.01 -19.62
C LYS A 391 4.71 5.95 -20.66
N VAL A 392 3.84 5.43 -21.51
CA VAL A 392 3.11 6.17 -22.53
C VAL A 392 1.61 6.00 -22.28
N HIS A 393 0.94 7.07 -21.94
CA HIS A 393 -0.50 7.12 -21.76
C HIS A 393 -1.12 7.73 -23.03
N TYR A 394 -1.79 6.92 -23.82
CA TYR A 394 -2.59 7.38 -24.95
C TYR A 394 -4.08 7.38 -24.57
N ARG A 395 -4.77 8.48 -24.82
CA ARG A 395 -6.22 8.57 -24.60
C ARG A 395 -6.90 8.89 -25.93
N GLY A 396 -7.34 7.81 -26.57
CA GLY A 396 -8.03 7.90 -27.85
C GLY A 396 -9.55 7.96 -27.73
N PRO A 397 -10.24 8.13 -28.86
CA PRO A 397 -11.69 8.25 -28.88
C PRO A 397 -12.43 6.93 -28.60
N LEU A 398 -11.84 5.78 -28.92
CA LEU A 398 -12.43 4.44 -28.72
C LEU A 398 -11.88 3.72 -27.50
N PHE A 399 -10.59 3.93 -27.22
CA PHE A 399 -9.87 3.27 -26.15
C PHE A 399 -8.80 4.17 -25.56
N SER A 400 -8.44 3.91 -24.33
CA SER A 400 -7.22 4.44 -23.70
C SER A 400 -6.19 3.33 -23.61
N LEU A 401 -4.93 3.64 -23.84
CA LEU A 401 -3.81 2.70 -23.79
C LEU A 401 -2.78 3.20 -22.81
N LEU A 402 -2.31 2.33 -21.95
CA LEU A 402 -1.11 2.51 -21.14
C LEU A 402 -0.10 1.45 -21.55
N TRP A 403 0.99 1.87 -22.16
CA TRP A 403 2.16 1.04 -22.38
C TRP A 403 3.31 1.50 -21.51
N GLY A 404 4.05 0.59 -20.94
CA GLY A 404 5.23 0.94 -20.15
C GLY A 404 6.27 -0.16 -20.16
N THR A 405 7.50 0.27 -19.83
CA THR A 405 8.64 -0.61 -19.58
C THR A 405 9.32 -0.19 -18.29
N GLU A 406 9.83 -1.17 -17.54
CA GLU A 406 10.55 -0.95 -16.30
C GLU A 406 11.79 -1.84 -16.27
N MET A 407 12.84 -1.36 -15.64
CA MET A 407 14.05 -2.10 -15.32
C MET A 407 14.32 -1.93 -13.82
N ASN A 408 14.44 -3.05 -13.11
CA ASN A 408 14.78 -3.08 -11.70
C ASN A 408 16.08 -3.87 -11.51
N VAL A 409 17.09 -3.24 -10.96
CA VAL A 409 18.32 -3.89 -10.53
C VAL A 409 18.25 -4.01 -9.02
N ILE A 410 18.32 -5.23 -8.50
CA ILE A 410 18.15 -5.51 -7.08
C ILE A 410 19.36 -6.27 -6.56
N HIS A 411 19.87 -5.82 -5.43
CA HIS A 411 20.93 -6.46 -4.67
C HIS A 411 20.42 -6.75 -3.26
N THR A 412 20.57 -7.99 -2.79
CA THR A 412 20.24 -8.38 -1.41
C THR A 412 21.43 -9.06 -0.76
N LEU A 413 21.69 -8.71 0.49
CA LEU A 413 22.63 -9.38 1.37
C LEU A 413 21.90 -9.75 2.67
N HIS A 414 21.98 -11.00 3.07
CA HIS A 414 21.41 -11.46 4.33
C HIS A 414 22.46 -12.22 5.13
N THR A 415 22.61 -11.83 6.40
CA THR A 415 23.55 -12.44 7.33
C THR A 415 22.79 -12.98 8.54
N PHE A 416 23.00 -14.24 8.85
CA PHE A 416 22.37 -14.93 9.97
C PHE A 416 23.34 -15.90 10.61
N GLN A 417 23.41 -15.92 11.93
CA GLN A 417 24.13 -16.95 12.69
C GLN A 417 23.14 -17.87 13.39
N GLY A 418 23.20 -19.16 13.07
CA GLY A 418 22.43 -20.16 13.77
C GLY A 418 22.87 -20.36 15.23
N ILE A 419 22.05 -21.03 16.03
CA ILE A 419 22.33 -21.35 17.45
C ILE A 419 23.66 -22.09 17.60
N LYS A 420 24.03 -22.93 16.65
CA LYS A 420 25.33 -23.65 16.62
C LYS A 420 26.54 -22.80 16.19
N GLY A 421 26.39 -21.48 16.10
CA GLY A 421 27.48 -20.57 15.74
C GLY A 421 27.80 -20.52 14.25
N ILE A 422 27.08 -21.26 13.39
CA ILE A 422 27.31 -21.28 11.95
C ILE A 422 26.81 -19.96 11.35
N LEU A 423 27.74 -19.21 10.74
CA LEU A 423 27.43 -17.99 10.04
C LEU A 423 26.98 -18.31 8.61
N MET A 424 25.82 -17.83 8.24
CA MET A 424 25.31 -17.81 6.88
C MET A 424 25.36 -16.38 6.36
N GLU A 425 25.92 -16.24 5.19
CA GLU A 425 25.95 -14.97 4.45
C GLU A 425 25.57 -15.25 3.01
N ASP A 426 24.45 -14.71 2.59
CA ASP A 426 23.88 -14.91 1.27
C ASP A 426 23.76 -13.57 0.56
N GLU A 427 24.50 -13.42 -0.53
CA GLU A 427 24.52 -12.22 -1.37
C GLU A 427 24.00 -12.56 -2.77
N TYR A 428 23.02 -11.79 -3.27
CA TYR A 428 22.40 -12.02 -4.57
C TYR A 428 22.16 -10.73 -5.33
N PHE A 429 22.38 -10.82 -6.64
CA PHE A 429 22.07 -9.77 -7.60
C PHE A 429 21.07 -10.28 -8.65
N THR A 430 20.10 -9.47 -9.00
CA THR A 430 19.22 -9.74 -10.12
C THR A 430 18.89 -8.47 -10.90
N THR A 431 18.58 -8.67 -12.17
CA THR A 431 17.96 -7.63 -13.01
C THR A 431 16.61 -8.16 -13.49
N GLU A 432 15.58 -7.37 -13.28
CA GLU A 432 14.23 -7.65 -13.75
C GLU A 432 13.88 -6.67 -14.86
N LEU A 433 13.52 -7.18 -16.02
CA LEU A 433 13.05 -6.38 -17.16
C LEU A 433 11.59 -6.65 -17.40
N LEU A 434 10.82 -5.60 -17.52
CA LEU A 434 9.37 -5.68 -17.57
C LEU A 434 8.83 -4.79 -18.68
N SER A 435 7.81 -5.29 -19.38
CA SER A 435 7.01 -4.50 -20.29
C SER A 435 5.54 -4.85 -20.14
N TYR A 436 4.67 -3.88 -20.23
CA TYR A 436 3.23 -4.10 -20.04
C TYR A 436 2.40 -3.21 -20.96
N LEU A 437 1.20 -3.71 -21.22
CA LEU A 437 0.18 -3.05 -22.00
C LEU A 437 -1.15 -3.17 -21.26
N GLU A 438 -1.81 -2.06 -21.00
CA GLU A 438 -3.19 -2.01 -20.51
C GLU A 438 -4.04 -1.20 -21.49
N THR A 439 -5.20 -1.73 -21.83
CA THR A 439 -6.15 -1.02 -22.68
C THR A 439 -7.46 -0.88 -21.94
N LYS A 440 -8.06 0.31 -21.98
CA LYS A 440 -9.39 0.56 -21.44
C LYS A 440 -10.34 0.86 -22.57
N ILE A 441 -11.34 0.01 -22.73
CA ILE A 441 -12.38 0.06 -23.78
C ILE A 441 -13.72 0.32 -23.08
N THR A 442 -14.46 1.34 -23.55
CA THR A 442 -15.82 1.60 -23.06
C THR A 442 -16.81 1.41 -24.21
N ALA A 443 -17.71 0.44 -24.06
CA ALA A 443 -18.73 0.09 -25.05
C ALA A 443 -20.10 -0.06 -24.35
N GLY A 444 -20.97 0.94 -24.55
CA GLY A 444 -22.26 1.00 -23.86
C GLY A 444 -22.11 0.97 -22.35
N ASN A 445 -22.72 -0.03 -21.70
CA ASN A 445 -22.66 -0.22 -20.25
C ASN A 445 -21.43 -1.01 -19.78
N PHE A 446 -20.59 -1.49 -20.72
CA PHE A 446 -19.38 -2.23 -20.39
C PHE A 446 -18.16 -1.34 -20.42
N MET A 447 -17.28 -1.54 -19.44
CA MET A 447 -15.90 -1.08 -19.43
C MET A 447 -15.02 -2.32 -19.28
N ILE A 448 -14.13 -2.56 -20.25
CA ILE A 448 -13.26 -3.71 -20.28
C ILE A 448 -11.82 -3.21 -20.30
N GLU A 449 -11.01 -3.68 -19.37
CA GLU A 449 -9.59 -3.32 -19.24
C GLU A 449 -8.73 -4.59 -19.32
N PRO A 450 -8.44 -5.12 -20.54
CA PRO A 450 -7.45 -6.15 -20.70
C PRO A 450 -6.05 -5.60 -20.50
N GLY A 451 -5.22 -6.36 -19.81
CA GLY A 451 -3.83 -6.06 -19.56
C GLY A 451 -2.94 -7.27 -19.80
N PHE A 452 -1.73 -7.04 -20.22
CA PHE A 452 -0.72 -8.07 -20.35
C PHE A 452 0.62 -7.53 -19.91
N ARG A 453 1.35 -8.29 -19.08
CA ARG A 453 2.70 -7.97 -18.62
C ARG A 453 3.64 -9.10 -19.00
N ILE A 454 4.79 -8.77 -19.49
CA ILE A 454 5.93 -9.65 -19.69
C ILE A 454 6.95 -9.28 -18.63
N HIS A 455 7.42 -10.28 -17.86
CA HIS A 455 8.38 -10.12 -16.81
C HIS A 455 9.54 -11.10 -17.02
N TYR A 456 10.74 -10.58 -17.22
CA TYR A 456 11.96 -11.36 -17.38
C TYR A 456 12.83 -11.24 -16.15
N TYR A 457 13.13 -12.37 -15.52
CA TYR A 457 14.00 -12.53 -14.36
C TYR A 457 15.36 -13.01 -14.84
N ALA A 458 16.35 -12.10 -14.92
CA ALA A 458 17.63 -12.40 -15.56
C ALA A 458 18.44 -13.46 -14.80
N ASP A 459 18.42 -13.44 -13.46
CA ASP A 459 19.10 -14.40 -12.61
C ASP A 459 18.58 -15.84 -12.73
N LYS A 460 17.34 -16.01 -13.18
CA LYS A 460 16.69 -17.32 -13.41
C LYS A 460 16.58 -17.66 -14.88
N SER A 461 16.91 -16.73 -15.79
CA SER A 461 16.62 -16.83 -17.23
C SER A 461 15.16 -17.19 -17.52
N ASP A 462 14.23 -16.67 -16.70
CA ASP A 462 12.82 -17.04 -16.74
C ASP A 462 11.98 -15.86 -17.26
N LEU A 463 11.12 -16.15 -18.24
CA LEU A 463 10.23 -15.20 -18.87
C LEU A 463 8.78 -15.55 -18.52
N ARG A 464 8.07 -14.62 -17.87
CA ARG A 464 6.67 -14.78 -17.46
C ARG A 464 5.75 -13.86 -18.22
N GLY A 465 4.64 -14.47 -18.69
CA GLY A 465 3.48 -13.75 -19.22
C GLY A 465 2.40 -13.68 -18.15
N GLU A 466 1.94 -12.47 -17.84
CA GLU A 466 0.95 -12.20 -16.80
C GLU A 466 -0.28 -11.53 -17.40
N PRO A 467 -1.26 -12.30 -17.97
CA PRO A 467 -2.52 -11.74 -18.42
C PRO A 467 -3.37 -11.26 -17.25
N ARG A 468 -4.06 -10.15 -17.44
CA ARG A 468 -4.96 -9.52 -16.46
C ARG A 468 -6.20 -9.00 -17.16
N LEU A 469 -7.32 -8.99 -16.45
CA LEU A 469 -8.58 -8.53 -17.00
C LEU A 469 -9.39 -7.87 -15.90
N LYS A 470 -9.88 -6.64 -16.18
CA LYS A 470 -10.90 -6.01 -15.38
C LYS A 470 -12.12 -5.75 -16.27
N VAL A 471 -13.28 -6.02 -15.74
CA VAL A 471 -14.56 -5.79 -16.41
C VAL A 471 -15.49 -5.09 -15.44
N ARG A 472 -16.15 -4.04 -15.91
CA ARG A 472 -17.28 -3.42 -15.23
C ARG A 472 -18.49 -3.48 -16.14
N TYR A 473 -19.62 -3.84 -15.57
CA TYR A 473 -20.93 -3.73 -16.18
C TYR A 473 -21.82 -2.82 -15.34
N SER A 474 -22.22 -1.69 -15.89
CA SER A 474 -23.15 -0.75 -15.26
C SER A 474 -24.57 -1.22 -15.53
N VAL A 475 -25.19 -1.90 -14.56
CA VAL A 475 -26.60 -2.35 -14.65
C VAL A 475 -27.54 -1.16 -14.72
N SER A 476 -27.20 -0.11 -13.94
CA SER A 476 -27.90 1.17 -13.91
C SER A 476 -26.92 2.27 -13.45
N ASP A 477 -27.36 3.52 -13.41
CA ASP A 477 -26.55 4.64 -12.88
C ASP A 477 -26.15 4.44 -11.40
N ARG A 478 -26.82 3.51 -10.70
CA ARG A 478 -26.60 3.25 -9.27
C ARG A 478 -25.94 1.91 -8.97
N ILE A 479 -26.03 0.95 -9.86
CA ILE A 479 -25.56 -0.43 -9.64
C ILE A 479 -24.50 -0.78 -10.67
N ASN A 480 -23.33 -1.17 -10.17
CA ASN A 480 -22.24 -1.68 -10.99
C ASN A 480 -21.83 -3.09 -10.51
N LEU A 481 -21.61 -3.98 -11.45
CA LEU A 481 -20.96 -5.26 -11.25
C LEU A 481 -19.53 -5.18 -11.78
N ASN A 482 -18.58 -5.71 -11.02
CA ASN A 482 -17.17 -5.63 -11.35
C ASN A 482 -16.54 -7.02 -11.28
N PHE A 483 -15.64 -7.30 -12.20
CA PHE A 483 -14.73 -8.42 -12.15
C PHE A 483 -13.30 -7.91 -12.27
N ALA A 484 -12.37 -8.52 -11.52
CA ALA A 484 -10.94 -8.32 -11.70
C ALA A 484 -10.20 -9.64 -11.47
N GLY A 485 -9.27 -9.98 -12.36
CA GLY A 485 -8.48 -11.19 -12.22
C GLY A 485 -7.19 -11.13 -13.01
N GLY A 486 -6.28 -12.05 -12.72
CA GLY A 486 -5.01 -12.15 -13.42
C GLY A 486 -4.00 -13.02 -12.72
N PHE A 487 -2.84 -13.16 -13.37
CA PHE A 487 -1.69 -13.91 -12.88
C PHE A 487 -0.56 -12.98 -12.48
N TYR A 488 0.20 -13.38 -11.47
CA TYR A 488 1.23 -12.58 -10.81
C TYR A 488 2.45 -13.43 -10.51
N SER A 489 3.63 -12.82 -10.59
CA SER A 489 4.90 -13.47 -10.25
C SER A 489 5.73 -12.59 -9.31
N GLN A 490 6.60 -13.22 -8.50
CA GLN A 490 7.46 -12.55 -7.54
C GLN A 490 8.75 -13.36 -7.34
N ASN A 491 9.89 -12.66 -7.36
CA ASN A 491 11.20 -13.25 -7.06
C ASN A 491 11.63 -13.04 -5.58
N LEU A 492 11.19 -11.95 -4.97
CA LEU A 492 11.55 -11.60 -3.59
C LEU A 492 10.90 -12.56 -2.58
N VAL A 493 11.70 -13.05 -1.62
CA VAL A 493 11.29 -13.96 -0.54
C VAL A 493 11.58 -13.30 0.80
N SER A 494 10.76 -13.55 1.81
CA SER A 494 10.97 -13.11 3.19
C SER A 494 11.54 -14.23 4.04
N THR A 495 12.31 -13.86 5.07
CA THR A 495 12.82 -14.76 6.11
C THR A 495 11.97 -14.75 7.39
N THR A 496 10.78 -14.17 7.34
CA THR A 496 9.85 -14.16 8.49
C THR A 496 9.39 -15.57 8.85
N SER A 497 9.33 -15.85 10.15
CA SER A 497 8.77 -17.10 10.66
C SER A 497 7.26 -17.17 10.41
N THR A 498 6.77 -18.32 9.96
CA THR A 498 5.32 -18.59 9.81
C THR A 498 4.67 -19.02 11.14
N GLU A 499 5.46 -19.23 12.17
CA GLU A 499 5.00 -19.69 13.49
C GLU A 499 4.76 -18.54 14.46
N ASP A 500 5.37 -17.38 14.24
CA ASP A 500 5.34 -16.25 15.16
C ASP A 500 4.42 -15.14 14.69
N VAL A 501 3.51 -14.71 15.58
CA VAL A 501 2.64 -13.54 15.34
C VAL A 501 3.47 -12.26 15.36
N VAL A 502 4.57 -12.22 16.11
CA VAL A 502 5.44 -11.04 16.28
C VAL A 502 6.72 -11.23 15.52
N ASN A 503 6.83 -10.58 14.38
CA ASN A 503 8.05 -10.55 13.56
C ASN A 503 8.54 -9.11 13.44
N LEU A 504 9.43 -8.68 14.32
CA LEU A 504 10.04 -7.35 14.29
C LEU A 504 11.13 -7.24 13.21
N PHE A 505 11.73 -8.35 12.81
CA PHE A 505 12.77 -8.41 11.79
C PHE A 505 12.21 -8.99 10.49
N GLN A 506 12.42 -8.26 9.40
CA GLN A 506 12.09 -8.71 8.05
C GLN A 506 13.39 -8.82 7.24
N GLY A 507 13.81 -10.05 6.98
CA GLY A 507 14.89 -10.33 6.04
C GLY A 507 14.35 -10.56 4.64
N TYR A 508 15.16 -10.21 3.64
CA TYR A 508 14.78 -10.31 2.23
C TYR A 508 15.81 -11.07 1.44
N TYR A 509 15.35 -11.98 0.58
CA TYR A 509 16.13 -12.75 -0.38
C TYR A 509 15.59 -12.60 -1.78
N ILE A 510 16.46 -12.70 -2.75
CA ILE A 510 16.09 -12.92 -4.15
C ILE A 510 16.17 -14.41 -4.43
N GLY A 511 15.04 -15.06 -4.66
CA GLY A 511 14.86 -16.45 -5.05
C GLY A 511 16.00 -17.40 -4.72
N PRO A 512 16.02 -18.02 -3.53
CA PRO A 512 17.17 -18.76 -3.02
C PRO A 512 17.63 -19.87 -4.00
N PHE A 513 18.95 -20.04 -4.16
CA PHE A 513 19.49 -21.13 -4.98
C PHE A 513 19.34 -22.50 -4.32
N TRP A 514 19.37 -22.54 -2.99
CA TRP A 514 19.30 -23.74 -2.18
C TRP A 514 17.87 -24.06 -1.78
N ILE A 515 17.01 -24.26 -2.76
CA ILE A 515 15.64 -24.72 -2.55
C ILE A 515 15.49 -26.10 -3.19
N GLN A 516 14.59 -26.89 -2.66
CA GLN A 516 14.15 -28.14 -3.21
C GLN A 516 13.71 -27.98 -4.69
N SER A 517 13.93 -28.99 -5.51
CA SER A 517 13.60 -28.99 -6.95
C SER A 517 12.28 -29.68 -7.27
N ASP A 518 11.59 -30.22 -6.27
CA ASP A 518 10.33 -30.92 -6.43
C ASP A 518 9.35 -30.55 -5.32
N PHE A 519 8.07 -30.75 -5.58
CA PHE A 519 6.99 -30.62 -4.61
C PHE A 519 6.05 -31.81 -4.78
N LYS A 520 5.98 -32.69 -3.79
CA LYS A 520 5.18 -33.93 -3.82
C LYS A 520 5.44 -34.81 -5.06
N GLY A 521 6.70 -34.85 -5.51
CA GLY A 521 7.11 -35.60 -6.69
C GLY A 521 6.98 -34.87 -8.03
N ASP A 522 6.37 -33.70 -8.05
CA ASP A 522 6.31 -32.83 -9.23
C ASP A 522 7.57 -31.99 -9.34
N HIS A 523 8.32 -32.14 -10.44
CA HIS A 523 9.51 -31.35 -10.68
C HIS A 523 9.19 -29.86 -10.87
N ILE A 524 10.01 -28.98 -10.25
CA ILE A 524 9.87 -27.52 -10.32
C ILE A 524 11.01 -26.95 -11.13
N ASP A 525 10.76 -26.59 -12.38
CA ASP A 525 11.77 -26.09 -13.32
C ASP A 525 12.34 -24.72 -12.94
N ASN A 526 11.55 -23.89 -12.25
CA ASN A 526 11.97 -22.55 -11.88
C ASN A 526 11.55 -22.18 -10.45
N LYS A 527 12.24 -21.21 -9.87
CA LYS A 527 12.12 -20.80 -8.47
C LYS A 527 11.38 -19.45 -8.31
N ILE A 528 10.48 -19.12 -9.23
CA ILE A 528 9.66 -17.91 -9.16
C ILE A 528 8.33 -18.25 -8.48
N GLN A 529 7.95 -17.41 -7.52
CA GLN A 529 6.66 -17.52 -6.85
C GLN A 529 5.53 -17.05 -7.77
N LEU A 530 4.37 -17.73 -7.71
CA LEU A 530 3.26 -17.53 -8.64
C LEU A 530 1.93 -17.49 -7.88
N ALA A 531 1.06 -16.57 -8.30
CA ALA A 531 -0.32 -16.50 -7.79
C ALA A 531 -1.32 -16.13 -8.89
N GLY A 532 -2.57 -16.56 -8.70
CA GLY A 532 -3.72 -16.15 -9.49
C GLY A 532 -4.77 -15.48 -8.62
N HIS A 533 -5.40 -14.41 -9.11
CA HIS A 533 -6.48 -13.72 -8.43
C HIS A 533 -7.76 -13.72 -9.24
N ALA A 534 -8.89 -13.85 -8.56
CA ALA A 534 -10.21 -13.57 -9.10
C ALA A 534 -11.06 -12.85 -8.06
N VAL A 535 -11.70 -11.77 -8.48
CA VAL A 535 -12.58 -10.96 -7.63
C VAL A 535 -13.87 -10.65 -8.38
N LEU A 536 -15.00 -10.88 -7.73
CA LEU A 536 -16.32 -10.45 -8.18
C LEU A 536 -16.86 -9.42 -7.20
N GLY A 537 -17.24 -8.26 -7.69
CA GLY A 537 -17.73 -7.16 -6.86
C GLY A 537 -19.07 -6.65 -7.36
N ALA A 538 -19.90 -6.17 -6.42
CA ALA A 538 -21.08 -5.37 -6.67
C ALA A 538 -21.00 -4.07 -5.89
N SER A 539 -21.37 -2.96 -6.51
CA SER A 539 -21.46 -1.67 -5.83
C SER A 539 -22.81 -1.00 -6.09
N TYR A 540 -23.38 -0.43 -5.04
CA TYR A 540 -24.64 0.33 -5.07
C TYR A 540 -24.41 1.75 -4.56
N LEU A 541 -24.87 2.72 -5.33
CA LEU A 541 -24.84 4.14 -5.00
C LEU A 541 -26.25 4.57 -4.61
N GLY A 542 -26.51 4.67 -3.31
CA GLY A 542 -27.78 5.06 -2.74
C GLY A 542 -27.96 6.58 -2.64
N PRO A 543 -29.13 7.04 -2.17
CA PRO A 543 -29.38 8.44 -1.90
C PRO A 543 -28.48 8.95 -0.75
N GLY A 544 -28.25 10.26 -0.70
CA GLY A 544 -27.53 10.91 0.40
C GLY A 544 -26.07 10.44 0.54
N SER A 545 -25.37 10.17 -0.55
CA SER A 545 -23.96 9.74 -0.58
C SER A 545 -23.70 8.36 0.05
N LEU A 546 -24.72 7.51 0.19
CA LEU A 546 -24.55 6.12 0.62
C LEU A 546 -23.88 5.31 -0.49
N LYS A 547 -22.78 4.65 -0.17
CA LYS A 547 -22.11 3.66 -1.04
C LYS A 547 -22.05 2.32 -0.32
N LEU A 548 -22.59 1.28 -0.95
CA LEU A 548 -22.46 -0.10 -0.50
C LEU A 548 -21.59 -0.86 -1.51
N THR A 549 -20.70 -1.70 -0.99
CA THR A 549 -19.86 -2.57 -1.82
C THR A 549 -19.80 -3.95 -1.21
N ALA A 550 -19.91 -4.97 -2.05
CA ALA A 550 -19.71 -6.37 -1.68
C ALA A 550 -18.74 -7.00 -2.67
N GLU A 551 -17.73 -7.70 -2.17
CA GLU A 551 -16.72 -8.38 -3.00
C GLU A 551 -16.49 -9.80 -2.52
N LEU A 552 -16.54 -10.75 -3.44
CA LEU A 552 -16.06 -12.11 -3.27
C LEU A 552 -14.69 -12.23 -3.92
N TYR A 553 -13.74 -12.81 -3.22
CA TYR A 553 -12.39 -12.97 -3.75
C TYR A 553 -11.85 -14.39 -3.56
N VAL A 554 -10.99 -14.78 -4.49
CA VAL A 554 -10.13 -15.97 -4.40
C VAL A 554 -8.73 -15.57 -4.84
N LYS A 555 -7.72 -15.96 -4.05
CA LYS A 555 -6.31 -15.91 -4.41
C LYS A 555 -5.73 -17.30 -4.26
N ASP A 556 -5.24 -17.84 -5.35
CA ASP A 556 -4.56 -19.13 -5.39
C ASP A 556 -3.06 -18.87 -5.55
N TYR A 557 -2.30 -19.19 -4.52
CA TYR A 557 -0.86 -19.13 -4.50
C TYR A 557 -0.32 -20.48 -4.96
N TYR A 558 -0.14 -20.64 -6.26
CA TYR A 558 0.32 -21.91 -6.87
C TYR A 558 1.69 -22.32 -6.39
N ARG A 559 2.54 -21.35 -6.07
CA ARG A 559 3.90 -21.54 -5.61
C ARG A 559 4.33 -20.37 -4.76
N MET A 560 4.70 -20.67 -3.54
CA MET A 560 5.34 -19.75 -2.59
C MET A 560 6.66 -20.38 -2.14
N ILE A 561 7.56 -19.55 -1.66
CA ILE A 561 8.82 -19.96 -1.05
C ILE A 561 8.80 -19.49 0.39
N SER A 562 8.92 -20.43 1.32
CA SER A 562 8.92 -20.17 2.75
C SER A 562 10.17 -20.72 3.41
N TYR A 563 10.53 -20.17 4.56
CA TYR A 563 11.58 -20.73 5.38
C TYR A 563 11.17 -22.14 5.87
N ASN A 564 12.10 -23.09 5.83
CA ASN A 564 11.79 -24.47 6.17
C ASN A 564 11.72 -24.69 7.69
N ARG A 565 10.52 -24.65 8.24
CA ARG A 565 10.24 -24.96 9.65
C ARG A 565 10.50 -26.40 10.03
N ASN A 566 10.55 -27.32 9.06
CA ASN A 566 10.76 -28.75 9.27
C ASN A 566 12.23 -29.17 9.17
N LYS A 567 13.13 -28.19 9.09
CA LYS A 567 14.56 -28.49 8.99
C LYS A 567 15.06 -29.12 10.30
N ILE A 568 15.68 -30.29 10.17
CA ILE A 568 16.23 -31.05 11.30
C ILE A 568 17.77 -31.03 11.26
N TYR A 569 18.36 -31.07 10.06
CA TYR A 569 19.81 -31.19 9.88
C TYR A 569 20.40 -29.95 9.23
N GLU A 570 21.63 -29.57 9.65
CA GLU A 570 22.38 -28.52 8.96
C GLU A 570 22.88 -29.00 7.60
N ASP A 571 22.74 -28.18 6.56
CA ASP A 571 23.22 -28.45 5.20
C ASP A 571 24.77 -28.44 5.08
N VAL A 572 25.50 -28.28 6.19
CA VAL A 572 26.96 -28.09 6.22
C VAL A 572 27.73 -29.30 5.72
N LEU A 573 27.13 -30.48 5.79
CA LEU A 573 27.73 -31.69 5.25
C LEU A 573 27.34 -31.86 3.76
N ARG A 574 28.01 -31.16 2.87
CA ARG A 574 27.95 -31.45 1.44
C ARG A 574 28.43 -32.87 1.19
N VAL A 575 27.53 -33.82 1.18
CA VAL A 575 27.85 -35.20 0.76
C VAL A 575 27.91 -35.22 -0.74
N LYS A 576 29.06 -35.61 -1.27
CA LYS A 576 29.19 -35.93 -2.70
C LYS A 576 28.24 -37.07 -3.01
N ASP A 577 27.47 -36.92 -4.08
CA ASP A 577 26.72 -38.02 -4.67
C ASP A 577 27.69 -39.05 -5.33
N ASP A 578 27.15 -40.20 -5.74
CA ASP A 578 27.95 -41.26 -6.35
C ASP A 578 28.61 -40.84 -7.70
N ASN A 579 28.21 -39.69 -8.26
CA ASN A 579 28.77 -39.10 -9.48
C ASN A 579 29.75 -37.96 -9.19
N GLY A 580 30.10 -37.72 -7.93
CA GLY A 580 31.06 -36.69 -7.54
C GLY A 580 30.47 -35.27 -7.49
N GLY A 581 29.17 -35.11 -7.76
CA GLY A 581 28.37 -33.90 -7.56
C GLY A 581 27.98 -33.77 -6.09
N TYR A 582 27.62 -32.55 -5.67
CA TYR A 582 27.02 -32.36 -4.35
C TYR A 582 25.49 -32.61 -4.48
N GLY A 583 25.04 -33.80 -4.02
CA GLY A 583 23.65 -34.18 -4.04
C GLY A 583 22.75 -33.18 -3.31
N THR A 584 21.61 -32.88 -3.89
CA THR A 584 20.55 -32.13 -3.19
C THR A 584 19.98 -33.02 -2.10
N ARG A 585 20.28 -32.71 -0.83
CA ARG A 585 19.66 -33.41 0.28
C ARG A 585 18.19 -33.09 0.40
N GLY A 586 17.48 -34.00 1.00
CA GLY A 586 16.02 -33.99 1.07
C GLY A 586 15.42 -32.79 1.81
N TYR A 587 14.11 -32.78 1.86
CA TYR A 587 13.24 -31.79 2.48
C TYR A 587 13.67 -31.31 3.88
N LEU A 588 14.22 -32.20 4.71
CA LEU A 588 14.58 -31.89 6.12
C LEU A 588 15.91 -31.16 6.27
N THR A 589 16.65 -30.90 5.19
CA THR A 589 17.97 -30.28 5.24
C THR A 589 18.03 -28.90 4.56
N LYS A 590 17.04 -28.57 3.74
CA LYS A 590 16.98 -27.30 3.00
C LYS A 590 16.51 -26.14 3.87
N TYR A 591 17.03 -24.94 3.64
CA TYR A 591 16.59 -23.73 4.33
C TYR A 591 15.24 -23.24 3.83
N PHE A 592 14.91 -23.48 2.57
CA PHE A 592 13.69 -23.03 1.95
C PHE A 592 12.93 -24.20 1.32
N ILE A 593 11.60 -24.13 1.40
CA ILE A 593 10.67 -25.09 0.83
C ILE A 593 9.64 -24.39 -0.03
N PHE A 594 9.04 -25.16 -0.93
CA PHE A 594 7.85 -24.72 -1.65
C PHE A 594 6.60 -24.95 -0.83
N GLU A 595 5.67 -24.02 -0.95
CA GLU A 595 4.31 -24.11 -0.40
C GLU A 595 3.29 -23.71 -1.45
N LYS A 596 2.08 -24.26 -1.32
CA LYS A 596 0.88 -23.77 -1.97
C LYS A 596 0.00 -23.07 -0.97
N GLY A 597 -0.82 -22.14 -1.41
CA GLY A 597 -1.73 -21.42 -0.52
C GLY A 597 -3.03 -21.08 -1.20
N LEU A 598 -4.12 -21.09 -0.44
CA LEU A 598 -5.43 -20.67 -0.91
C LEU A 598 -6.00 -19.66 0.08
N ALA A 599 -6.44 -18.50 -0.44
CA ALA A 599 -7.16 -17.50 0.34
C ALA A 599 -8.46 -17.14 -0.39
N TYR A 600 -9.58 -17.14 0.34
CA TYR A 600 -10.87 -16.75 -0.21
C TYR A 600 -11.73 -16.08 0.86
N GLY A 601 -12.69 -15.26 0.42
CA GLY A 601 -13.52 -14.56 1.37
C GLY A 601 -14.55 -13.64 0.76
N LEU A 602 -15.27 -12.96 1.66
CA LEU A 602 -16.30 -11.96 1.38
C LEU A 602 -15.97 -10.67 2.14
N ASP A 603 -15.91 -9.58 1.41
CA ASP A 603 -15.75 -8.24 1.97
C ASP A 603 -17.01 -7.40 1.73
N LEU A 604 -17.53 -6.79 2.79
CA LEU A 604 -18.68 -5.90 2.76
C LEU A 604 -18.29 -4.52 3.26
N MET A 605 -18.74 -3.48 2.60
CA MET A 605 -18.45 -2.10 2.97
C MET A 605 -19.67 -1.22 2.81
N ALA A 606 -19.93 -0.36 3.79
CA ALA A 606 -20.90 0.72 3.72
C ALA A 606 -20.22 2.05 4.10
N ASP A 607 -20.27 3.02 3.21
CA ASP A 607 -19.79 4.39 3.43
C ASP A 607 -20.98 5.35 3.26
N TRP A 608 -21.29 6.06 4.33
CA TRP A 608 -22.37 7.04 4.34
C TRP A 608 -21.86 8.37 4.91
N SER A 609 -21.94 9.41 4.13
CA SER A 609 -21.46 10.74 4.49
C SER A 609 -22.57 11.77 4.34
N GLY A 610 -22.96 12.39 5.43
CA GLY A 610 -23.84 13.55 5.46
C GLY A 610 -23.07 14.85 5.74
N ARG A 611 -23.80 15.94 5.92
CA ARG A 611 -23.23 17.27 6.19
C ARG A 611 -22.44 17.31 7.51
N TYR A 612 -22.96 16.65 8.54
CA TYR A 612 -22.46 16.71 9.91
C TYR A 612 -21.95 15.38 10.44
N TYR A 613 -22.26 14.29 9.78
CA TYR A 613 -21.90 12.95 10.22
C TYR A 613 -21.27 12.15 9.08
N THR A 614 -20.44 11.21 9.46
CA THR A 614 -19.88 10.19 8.59
C THR A 614 -19.99 8.84 9.29
N VAL A 615 -20.38 7.81 8.56
CA VAL A 615 -20.40 6.43 9.05
C VAL A 615 -19.74 5.55 8.01
N TYR A 616 -18.75 4.79 8.43
CA TYR A 616 -18.07 3.81 7.60
C TYR A 616 -18.07 2.48 8.33
N ILE A 617 -18.54 1.43 7.67
CA ILE A 617 -18.59 0.08 8.19
C ILE A 617 -17.91 -0.83 7.18
N ALA A 618 -16.97 -1.65 7.64
CA ALA A 618 -16.28 -2.64 6.83
C ALA A 618 -16.25 -3.98 7.56
N TYR A 619 -16.71 -5.02 6.90
CA TYR A 619 -16.68 -6.37 7.40
C TYR A 619 -15.97 -7.28 6.41
N SER A 620 -15.07 -8.13 6.91
CA SER A 620 -14.37 -9.15 6.13
C SER A 620 -14.56 -10.52 6.77
N LEU A 621 -14.95 -11.48 5.95
CA LEU A 621 -14.91 -12.90 6.25
C LEU A 621 -13.84 -13.51 5.35
N GLY A 622 -12.74 -14.02 5.92
CA GLY A 622 -11.63 -14.56 5.15
C GLY A 622 -11.16 -15.91 5.67
N TYR A 623 -10.72 -16.76 4.76
CA TYR A 623 -10.11 -18.04 5.06
C TYR A 623 -8.78 -18.15 4.33
N VAL A 624 -7.74 -18.60 5.02
CA VAL A 624 -6.40 -18.79 4.45
C VAL A 624 -5.88 -20.15 4.86
N THR A 625 -5.36 -20.90 3.89
CA THR A 625 -4.66 -22.16 4.13
C THR A 625 -3.32 -22.15 3.44
N ARG A 626 -2.35 -22.84 4.00
CA ARG A 626 -1.03 -23.13 3.42
C ARG A 626 -0.80 -24.61 3.42
N GLN A 627 -0.09 -25.11 2.43
CA GLN A 627 0.27 -26.50 2.31
C GLN A 627 1.73 -26.64 1.88
N ASP A 628 2.52 -27.31 2.69
CA ASP A 628 3.83 -27.82 2.31
C ASP A 628 3.75 -29.29 1.89
N GLU A 629 4.86 -29.99 1.79
CA GLU A 629 4.87 -31.41 1.42
C GLU A 629 4.27 -32.32 2.50
N LEU A 630 4.39 -31.94 3.77
CA LEU A 630 4.02 -32.77 4.91
C LEU A 630 2.61 -32.47 5.43
N ILE A 631 2.28 -31.17 5.56
CA ILE A 631 1.07 -30.73 6.25
C ILE A 631 0.31 -29.65 5.49
N THR A 632 -0.99 -29.55 5.78
CA THR A 632 -1.82 -28.39 5.48
C THR A 632 -2.14 -27.69 6.79
N TYR A 633 -1.93 -26.38 6.86
CA TYR A 633 -2.10 -25.60 8.09
C TYR A 633 -2.71 -24.23 7.81
N VAL A 634 -3.16 -23.58 8.87
CA VAL A 634 -3.69 -22.22 8.85
C VAL A 634 -2.57 -21.28 9.30
N PRO A 635 -2.21 -20.24 8.54
CA PRO A 635 -1.14 -19.33 8.95
C PRO A 635 -1.56 -18.46 10.13
N HIS A 636 -0.57 -17.99 10.92
CA HIS A 636 -0.78 -17.19 12.14
C HIS A 636 -1.61 -15.91 11.95
N PHE A 637 -1.72 -15.40 10.74
CA PHE A 637 -2.47 -14.19 10.41
C PHE A 637 -3.91 -14.47 9.88
N ASP A 638 -4.42 -15.71 9.95
CA ASP A 638 -5.79 -16.06 9.55
C ASP A 638 -6.80 -15.51 10.57
N ARG A 639 -7.26 -14.28 10.36
CA ARG A 639 -8.37 -13.68 11.09
C ARG A 639 -9.65 -13.85 10.29
N ARG A 640 -10.51 -14.76 10.69
CA ARG A 640 -11.72 -15.12 9.94
C ARG A 640 -12.74 -14.00 9.86
N HIS A 641 -13.00 -13.35 10.98
CA HIS A 641 -13.94 -12.24 11.08
C HIS A 641 -13.19 -10.97 11.45
N ASN A 642 -13.37 -9.92 10.68
CA ASN A 642 -12.85 -8.59 10.99
C ASN A 642 -13.91 -7.52 10.66
N LEU A 643 -14.40 -6.82 11.68
CA LEU A 643 -15.41 -5.77 11.56
C LEU A 643 -14.80 -4.46 12.06
N ASN A 644 -14.90 -3.42 11.25
CA ASN A 644 -14.55 -2.06 11.60
C ASN A 644 -15.78 -1.16 11.47
N VAL A 645 -16.05 -0.36 12.48
CA VAL A 645 -17.10 0.66 12.47
C VAL A 645 -16.43 1.99 12.82
N VAL A 646 -16.53 2.95 11.92
CA VAL A 646 -15.99 4.31 12.11
C VAL A 646 -17.14 5.30 12.02
N GLY A 647 -17.27 6.16 13.02
CA GLY A 647 -18.25 7.23 13.08
C GLY A 647 -17.57 8.59 13.31
N GLY A 648 -18.08 9.62 12.66
CA GLY A 648 -17.65 11.00 12.87
C GLY A 648 -18.84 11.94 12.95
N PHE A 649 -18.77 12.91 13.85
CA PHE A 649 -19.82 13.93 14.03
C PHE A 649 -19.22 15.31 14.25
N ARG A 650 -19.66 16.31 13.45
CA ARG A 650 -19.26 17.71 13.58
C ARG A 650 -20.36 18.51 14.26
N PHE A 651 -20.00 19.29 15.26
CA PHE A 651 -20.94 20.04 16.06
C PHE A 651 -20.38 21.39 16.58
N GLY A 652 -21.20 22.11 17.33
CA GLY A 652 -20.88 23.40 17.88
C GLY A 652 -21.04 24.56 16.89
N ARG A 653 -20.78 25.79 17.37
CA ARG A 653 -20.87 27.00 16.57
C ARG A 653 -19.80 26.96 15.47
N SER A 654 -20.19 27.20 14.23
CA SER A 654 -19.32 27.11 13.03
C SER A 654 -18.68 25.71 12.82
N HIS A 655 -19.26 24.63 13.40
CA HIS A 655 -18.77 23.24 13.28
C HIS A 655 -17.28 23.08 13.66
N ALA A 656 -16.83 23.86 14.63
CA ALA A 656 -15.45 23.88 15.09
C ALA A 656 -15.03 22.64 15.90
N TRP A 657 -15.99 21.83 16.32
CA TRP A 657 -15.78 20.58 17.04
C TRP A 657 -16.04 19.38 16.14
N SER A 658 -15.19 18.36 16.25
CA SER A 658 -15.34 17.06 15.60
C SER A 658 -15.11 15.95 16.62
N ALA A 659 -16.10 15.08 16.81
CA ALA A 659 -15.95 13.85 17.57
C ALA A 659 -15.89 12.67 16.61
N LYS A 660 -14.94 11.76 16.83
CA LYS A 660 -14.75 10.56 16.02
C LYS A 660 -14.64 9.34 16.90
N ALA A 661 -15.14 8.22 16.42
CA ALA A 661 -15.06 6.94 17.10
C ALA A 661 -14.69 5.85 16.08
N ARG A 662 -13.88 4.90 16.49
CA ARG A 662 -13.55 3.69 15.75
C ARG A 662 -13.72 2.50 16.66
N TRP A 663 -14.51 1.53 16.25
CA TRP A 663 -14.62 0.25 16.91
C TRP A 663 -14.18 -0.86 15.99
N ASN A 664 -13.27 -1.70 16.46
CA ASN A 664 -12.77 -2.86 15.76
C ASN A 664 -13.13 -4.13 16.53
N LEU A 665 -13.61 -5.15 15.81
CA LEU A 665 -13.87 -6.49 16.32
C LEU A 665 -13.21 -7.50 15.38
N GLY A 666 -12.39 -8.41 15.94
CA GLY A 666 -11.73 -9.45 15.15
C GLY A 666 -11.75 -10.81 15.87
N SER A 667 -11.90 -11.88 15.10
CA SER A 667 -11.67 -13.23 15.66
C SER A 667 -10.20 -13.39 16.04
N GLY A 668 -9.92 -14.26 17.02
CA GLY A 668 -8.58 -14.53 17.50
C GLY A 668 -7.65 -15.06 16.42
N PHE A 669 -6.39 -14.66 16.45
CA PHE A 669 -5.35 -15.21 15.59
C PHE A 669 -5.03 -16.65 15.97
N PRO A 670 -4.67 -17.51 14.99
CA PRO A 670 -4.09 -18.80 15.25
C PRO A 670 -2.72 -18.66 15.90
N PHE A 671 -2.36 -19.62 16.74
CA PHE A 671 -1.02 -19.74 17.29
C PHE A 671 -0.67 -21.20 17.58
N THR A 672 0.62 -21.51 17.59
CA THR A 672 1.13 -22.82 17.92
C THR A 672 1.27 -22.93 19.44
N GLN A 673 0.57 -23.86 20.05
CA GLN A 673 0.59 -24.10 21.50
C GLN A 673 1.84 -24.86 21.92
N SER A 674 2.41 -24.51 23.06
CA SER A 674 3.38 -25.36 23.75
C SER A 674 2.65 -26.43 24.54
N VAL A 675 3.02 -27.70 24.36
CA VAL A 675 2.40 -28.86 25.04
C VAL A 675 3.22 -29.34 26.22
N GLY A 676 4.51 -29.06 26.20
CA GLY A 676 5.44 -29.44 27.26
C GLY A 676 6.83 -28.87 27.03
N LEU A 677 7.64 -28.96 28.05
CA LEU A 677 9.05 -28.60 28.01
C LEU A 677 9.86 -29.90 28.25
N TYR A 678 11.00 -29.97 27.61
CA TYR A 678 11.97 -31.03 27.81
C TYR A 678 13.37 -30.43 27.95
N GLU A 679 14.25 -31.12 28.62
CA GLU A 679 15.64 -30.73 28.69
C GLU A 679 16.29 -31.01 27.32
N ASP A 680 16.82 -29.98 26.67
CA ASP A 680 17.51 -30.14 25.39
C ASP A 680 18.93 -30.70 25.64
N LEU A 681 19.02 -32.01 25.63
CA LEU A 681 20.28 -32.71 25.68
C LEU A 681 20.97 -32.61 24.34
N SER A 682 21.43 -31.40 23.96
CA SER A 682 22.22 -31.24 22.76
C SER A 682 23.53 -32.05 22.91
N LEU A 683 23.57 -33.21 22.29
CA LEU A 683 24.80 -33.99 22.09
C LEU A 683 25.75 -33.22 21.18
N LEU A 684 26.35 -32.16 21.72
CA LEU A 684 27.45 -31.47 21.04
C LEU A 684 28.57 -32.50 20.87
N ALA A 685 28.86 -32.79 19.61
CA ALA A 685 29.89 -33.67 19.18
C ALA A 685 31.15 -33.50 20.05
N ASN A 686 31.61 -34.59 20.64
CA ASN A 686 32.89 -34.81 21.29
C ASN A 686 33.06 -34.53 22.78
N ASN A 687 32.03 -34.13 23.53
CA ASN A 687 32.19 -34.11 25.01
C ASN A 687 31.18 -35.01 25.68
N PHE A 688 31.59 -36.23 26.04
CA PHE A 688 30.87 -37.18 26.89
C PHE A 688 30.76 -36.74 28.37
N MET A 689 31.10 -35.49 28.68
CA MET A 689 30.93 -34.95 30.03
C MET A 689 29.71 -34.03 30.02
N MET A 690 28.52 -34.61 30.05
CA MET A 690 27.32 -33.88 30.42
C MET A 690 27.20 -33.87 31.94
N ASP A 691 27.45 -32.74 32.56
CA ASP A 691 26.92 -32.46 33.87
C ASP A 691 25.44 -32.11 33.69
N PRO A 692 24.48 -32.97 34.10
CA PRO A 692 23.05 -32.69 33.98
C PRO A 692 22.60 -31.45 34.76
N LEU A 693 23.45 -30.89 35.60
CA LEU A 693 23.19 -29.63 36.33
C LEU A 693 23.64 -28.38 35.53
N MET A 694 24.32 -28.57 34.40
CA MET A 694 24.84 -27.47 33.56
C MET A 694 24.12 -27.29 32.22
N SER A 695 23.17 -28.13 31.84
CA SER A 695 22.45 -28.04 30.58
C SER A 695 21.24 -27.13 30.73
N GLY A 696 21.24 -25.98 31.10
CA GLY A 696 20.11 -25.07 31.32
C GLY A 696 19.23 -24.74 30.09
N GLU A 697 19.36 -25.47 29.00
CA GLU A 697 18.57 -25.27 27.79
C GLU A 697 17.30 -26.10 27.80
N LEU A 698 16.13 -25.43 27.70
CA LEU A 698 14.85 -26.10 27.60
C LEU A 698 14.40 -26.14 26.14
N GLY A 699 14.12 -27.32 25.63
CA GLY A 699 13.38 -27.54 24.40
C GLY A 699 11.87 -27.45 24.65
N VAL A 700 11.14 -26.99 23.67
CA VAL A 700 9.67 -26.85 23.71
C VAL A 700 9.04 -27.90 22.81
N TRP A 701 8.12 -28.69 23.33
CA TRP A 701 7.23 -29.51 22.52
C TRP A 701 6.03 -28.68 22.07
N TYR A 702 5.86 -28.60 20.77
CA TYR A 702 4.76 -27.88 20.16
C TYR A 702 3.61 -28.83 19.78
N ALA A 703 2.38 -28.35 19.94
CA ALA A 703 1.20 -28.87 19.26
C ALA A 703 1.34 -28.70 17.73
N PRO A 704 0.47 -29.29 16.93
CA PRO A 704 0.43 -29.00 15.50
C PRO A 704 0.32 -27.48 15.24
N ILE A 705 0.98 -27.04 14.15
CA ILE A 705 1.15 -25.62 13.86
C ILE A 705 -0.18 -24.87 13.78
N ASN A 706 -0.31 -23.79 14.55
CA ASN A 706 -1.42 -22.83 14.51
C ASN A 706 -2.83 -23.42 14.73
N GLU A 707 -2.96 -24.53 15.46
CA GLU A 707 -4.26 -25.11 15.82
C GLU A 707 -4.95 -24.35 16.96
N GLY A 708 -4.19 -23.72 17.86
CA GLY A 708 -4.74 -22.86 18.91
C GLY A 708 -5.31 -21.57 18.34
N ARG A 709 -6.28 -20.98 19.05
CA ARG A 709 -6.85 -19.68 18.70
C ARG A 709 -6.83 -18.76 19.92
N LEU A 710 -6.29 -17.52 19.73
CA LEU A 710 -6.37 -16.48 20.73
C LEU A 710 -7.84 -16.05 20.94
N PRO A 711 -8.18 -15.43 22.09
CA PRO A 711 -9.50 -14.83 22.30
C PRO A 711 -9.86 -13.76 21.27
N TRP A 712 -11.17 -13.47 21.16
CA TRP A 712 -11.66 -12.39 20.32
C TRP A 712 -11.04 -11.05 20.74
N TYR A 713 -10.55 -10.33 19.75
CA TYR A 713 -10.04 -8.97 19.86
C TYR A 713 -11.18 -7.96 19.64
N HIS A 714 -11.28 -6.97 20.51
CA HIS A 714 -12.08 -5.76 20.21
C HIS A 714 -11.52 -4.54 20.92
N ARG A 715 -11.65 -3.38 20.26
CA ARG A 715 -11.14 -2.11 20.76
C ARG A 715 -12.02 -0.95 20.30
N LEU A 716 -12.24 0.02 21.18
CA LEU A 716 -12.88 1.29 20.89
C LEU A 716 -11.84 2.40 21.04
N ASP A 717 -11.66 3.17 19.97
CA ASP A 717 -10.82 4.35 19.96
C ASP A 717 -11.70 5.59 19.74
N LEU A 718 -11.45 6.64 20.48
CA LEU A 718 -12.22 7.90 20.45
C LEU A 718 -11.28 9.07 20.18
N SER A 719 -11.75 10.09 19.49
CA SER A 719 -11.08 11.39 19.45
C SER A 719 -12.08 12.54 19.48
N LEU A 720 -11.66 13.62 20.12
CA LEU A 720 -12.36 14.90 20.15
C LEU A 720 -11.38 15.99 19.67
N GLU A 721 -11.78 16.67 18.62
CA GLU A 721 -10.96 17.69 17.97
C GLU A 721 -11.64 19.04 18.03
N ARG A 722 -10.85 20.09 18.19
CA ARG A 722 -11.32 21.46 18.08
C ARG A 722 -10.35 22.30 17.25
N THR A 723 -10.91 23.04 16.28
CA THR A 723 -10.15 23.93 15.42
C THR A 723 -10.50 25.40 15.75
N TRP A 724 -9.48 26.23 15.92
CA TRP A 724 -9.60 27.68 16.09
C TRP A 724 -8.94 28.39 14.90
N LYS A 725 -9.68 29.25 14.26
CA LYS A 725 -9.12 30.17 13.25
C LYS A 725 -8.57 31.39 13.99
N LEU A 726 -7.24 31.44 14.17
CA LEU A 726 -6.56 32.54 14.86
C LEU A 726 -6.45 33.77 13.96
N SER A 727 -6.26 33.55 12.65
CA SER A 727 -6.26 34.60 11.63
C SER A 727 -6.76 34.04 10.29
N ARG A 728 -6.70 34.83 9.21
CA ARG A 728 -7.07 34.35 7.85
C ARG A 728 -6.16 33.21 7.37
N LYS A 729 -4.94 33.11 7.89
CA LYS A 729 -3.92 32.13 7.47
C LYS A 729 -3.51 31.16 8.57
N MET A 730 -3.85 31.47 9.84
CA MET A 730 -3.43 30.66 10.97
C MET A 730 -4.59 29.86 11.54
N GLU A 731 -4.41 28.56 11.60
CA GLU A 731 -5.34 27.64 12.26
C GLU A 731 -4.61 26.85 13.35
N LEU A 732 -5.20 26.83 14.56
CA LEU A 732 -4.76 25.98 15.67
C LEU A 732 -5.77 24.88 15.84
N GLN A 733 -5.31 23.63 15.87
CA GLN A 733 -6.15 22.47 16.17
C GLN A 733 -5.61 21.78 17.43
N ALA A 734 -6.51 21.45 18.34
CA ALA A 734 -6.23 20.57 19.47
C ALA A 734 -7.01 19.26 19.29
N VAL A 735 -6.36 18.16 19.58
CA VAL A 735 -6.92 16.80 19.50
C VAL A 735 -6.72 16.13 20.85
N PHE A 736 -7.78 15.62 21.43
CA PHE A 736 -7.76 14.66 22.54
C PHE A 736 -8.15 13.29 21.99
N GLY A 737 -7.26 12.30 22.11
CA GLY A 737 -7.48 10.92 21.71
C GLY A 737 -7.55 9.99 22.92
N LEU A 738 -8.27 8.90 22.77
CA LEU A 738 -8.35 7.82 23.76
C LEU A 738 -8.33 6.48 23.02
N MET A 739 -7.17 5.83 23.01
CA MET A 739 -7.02 4.48 22.48
C MET A 739 -7.52 3.47 23.50
N ASN A 740 -8.18 2.40 23.04
CA ASN A 740 -8.71 1.34 23.90
C ASN A 740 -9.56 1.88 25.07
N ALA A 741 -10.57 2.68 24.74
CA ALA A 741 -11.32 3.52 25.70
C ALA A 741 -11.96 2.75 26.88
N TYR A 742 -12.28 1.47 26.73
CA TYR A 742 -12.80 0.62 27.81
C TYR A 742 -11.74 -0.34 28.39
N ASN A 743 -10.45 -0.09 28.11
CA ASN A 743 -9.31 -0.81 28.68
C ASN A 743 -9.39 -2.34 28.51
N ARG A 744 -9.78 -2.82 27.32
CA ARG A 744 -9.82 -4.25 27.04
C ARG A 744 -8.42 -4.84 27.02
N GLN A 745 -8.20 -5.88 27.77
CA GLN A 745 -7.00 -6.69 27.71
C GLN A 745 -7.09 -7.61 26.48
N ASN A 746 -6.56 -7.17 25.36
CA ASN A 746 -6.48 -7.94 24.13
C ASN A 746 -5.17 -8.72 24.11
N VAL A 747 -5.24 -10.03 23.97
CA VAL A 747 -4.04 -10.87 23.90
C VAL A 747 -3.26 -10.53 22.62
N PHE A 748 -1.96 -10.28 22.78
CA PHE A 748 -1.05 -10.08 21.66
C PHE A 748 -0.41 -11.42 21.27
N TYR A 749 0.24 -12.08 22.21
CA TYR A 749 0.75 -13.44 22.05
C TYR A 749 0.87 -14.14 23.43
N MET A 750 1.11 -15.44 23.38
CA MET A 750 1.47 -16.24 24.55
C MET A 750 2.96 -16.55 24.49
N ASP A 751 3.70 -16.25 25.55
CA ASP A 751 5.08 -16.68 25.66
C ASP A 751 5.14 -18.22 25.69
N ARG A 752 5.99 -18.80 24.87
CA ARG A 752 6.04 -20.25 24.66
C ARG A 752 6.79 -20.99 25.77
N THR A 753 7.66 -20.27 26.49
CA THR A 753 8.51 -20.83 27.53
C THR A 753 7.90 -20.65 28.92
N THR A 754 7.46 -19.42 29.22
CA THR A 754 6.89 -19.07 30.51
C THR A 754 5.39 -19.31 30.61
N TYR A 755 4.71 -19.48 29.46
CA TYR A 755 3.25 -19.53 29.30
C TYR A 755 2.56 -18.20 29.68
N ASP A 756 3.32 -17.12 29.82
CA ASP A 756 2.78 -15.83 30.16
C ASP A 756 1.97 -15.24 29.02
N ARG A 757 0.89 -14.62 29.37
CA ARG A 757 0.05 -13.86 28.46
C ARG A 757 0.63 -12.45 28.29
N ILE A 758 0.95 -12.09 27.07
CA ILE A 758 1.36 -10.73 26.72
C ILE A 758 0.19 -10.03 26.04
N ASP A 759 -0.26 -8.92 26.62
CA ASP A 759 -1.37 -8.12 26.10
C ASP A 759 -0.90 -6.99 25.19
N GLN A 760 -1.79 -6.54 24.33
CA GLN A 760 -1.65 -5.32 23.56
C GLN A 760 -1.76 -4.08 24.46
N LEU A 761 -1.63 -2.90 23.88
CA LEU A 761 -1.66 -1.66 24.64
C LEU A 761 -3.00 -1.50 25.40
N PRO A 762 -2.96 -1.14 26.69
CA PRO A 762 -4.14 -0.83 27.49
C PRO A 762 -4.74 0.54 27.06
N VAL A 763 -5.60 1.12 27.88
CA VAL A 763 -6.12 2.46 27.66
C VAL A 763 -4.97 3.47 27.57
N LEU A 764 -4.99 4.29 26.51
CA LEU A 764 -3.93 5.26 26.24
C LEU A 764 -4.54 6.61 25.84
N PRO A 765 -4.57 7.59 26.77
CA PRO A 765 -4.98 8.95 26.43
C PRO A 765 -3.86 9.67 25.68
N THR A 766 -4.24 10.44 24.67
CA THR A 766 -3.30 11.20 23.85
C THR A 766 -3.73 12.65 23.72
N LEU A 767 -2.78 13.54 23.60
CA LEU A 767 -2.99 14.95 23.33
C LEU A 767 -2.15 15.36 22.13
N GLY A 768 -2.74 16.13 21.25
CA GLY A 768 -2.08 16.70 20.08
C GLY A 768 -2.44 18.16 19.89
N LEU A 769 -1.47 18.95 19.44
CA LEU A 769 -1.64 20.33 19.02
C LEU A 769 -1.02 20.47 17.65
N SER A 770 -1.73 21.06 16.70
CA SER A 770 -1.18 21.41 15.40
C SER A 770 -1.45 22.88 15.07
N LEU A 771 -0.45 23.54 14.54
CA LEU A 771 -0.49 24.91 14.07
C LEU A 771 -0.19 24.93 12.59
N LYS A 772 -1.10 25.48 11.83
CA LYS A 772 -0.96 25.73 10.40
C LYS A 772 -0.81 27.23 10.14
N LEU A 773 0.23 27.60 9.35
CA LEU A 773 0.59 28.97 9.00
C LEU A 773 0.38 29.22 7.50
#